data_1d20cc8df91dad421a05d5a7c97a7f0b
#
_entry.id   1d20cc8df91dad421a05d5a7c97a7f0b
#
_cell.length_a   1.000
_cell.length_b   1.000
_cell.length_c   1.000
_cell.angle_alpha   90.00
_cell.angle_beta   90.00
_cell.angle_gamma   90.00
#
_symmetry.space_group_name_H-M   'P 1'
#
loop_
_entity.id
_entity.type
_entity.pdbx_description
1 polymer ?
#
loop_
_entity_poly.entity_id
_entity_poly.type
_entity_poly.pdbx_seq_one_letter_code
_entity_poly.pdbx_strand_id
1 'polypeptide(L)'
;MRLRRALIVPAILVAAVAPAAAGWRDWVPRPFENGAYFELWGSKERDDSNNAGRTTHWEDTFFTEKLTVYSNGYIYHPRFLVYEASIGGALKQENYSSNFAPSTGWTHDTGLDYTGRLFFLPEHPYNLQLFALRYEPLYKEQSQTRHGNVETSNGARFRYRSRPWFLNAGYLDNTTSSSTDRSEVKRVDLNGEYFREFGGGHTFSATAFFLPSWFSGSRDLDGSSTQYGVTGLVDMHTVRVDLTASQTDYEQESPLSGRIESDQFHFQERLSAYFPLHFRGDFLYRVIDNETTTTTLAAPAPLALSDDSHDLEAILSHRLYESLDSRYIFLRSERESSGGDSTAVSHTLGFDYGKTIPRGRILAGVNLSTVRTDSTGRTDVSNEPHPAVTVPTAPGAFVLTQQNVDPDTVAIYMRSTLPPFDLILLVEGIHYLVNPVGNSLEINVFLLPPPFLPGTYDFVATYALTTGTFEMRTNSTGFHTSVDLLDARLTPYYRFLAVRSDVLAGVFPGVPLDSTTNTLGLSYQEGPWRTFGEVTRFEWDVSPYDEWRAEVQYTRSLDPTLRLWTSGALFHRRYPDGSSVGEPNPYTEESATVSGSVQKEFLERALLLSGGGSFSRVLGLVDSDSYSANASMSYRIGKLELAAGAELYGAHTRGSGISGQYDRTHPYYYVKIRRRIF
;
A
#
# COMPACT_ATOMS: atom_id res chain seq x y z
N MET A 1 11.76 -26.12 -27.77
CA MET A 1 12.58 -25.54 -28.85
C MET A 1 12.87 -24.03 -28.71
N ARG A 2 12.34 -23.33 -27.69
CA ARG A 2 12.56 -21.88 -27.43
C ARG A 2 13.76 -21.54 -26.53
N LEU A 3 14.29 -22.50 -25.76
CA LEU A 3 15.45 -22.27 -24.88
C LEU A 3 16.77 -21.98 -25.60
N ARG A 4 16.92 -22.42 -26.86
CA ARG A 4 18.16 -22.19 -27.64
C ARG A 4 18.37 -20.76 -28.12
N ARG A 5 17.31 -19.94 -28.18
CA ARG A 5 17.44 -18.55 -28.69
C ARG A 5 17.83 -17.52 -27.61
N ALA A 6 17.48 -17.76 -26.36
CA ALA A 6 17.79 -16.81 -25.27
C ALA A 6 19.26 -16.85 -24.80
N LEU A 7 19.96 -17.98 -25.01
CA LEU A 7 21.38 -18.13 -24.61
C LEU A 7 22.38 -17.75 -25.73
N ILE A 8 21.94 -17.64 -26.98
CA ILE A 8 22.83 -17.37 -28.14
C ILE A 8 23.15 -15.88 -28.28
N VAL A 9 22.23 -14.98 -27.93
CA VAL A 9 22.44 -13.52 -28.08
C VAL A 9 23.54 -12.98 -27.17
N PRO A 10 23.60 -13.29 -25.86
CA PRO A 10 24.71 -12.81 -25.06
C PRO A 10 26.08 -13.45 -25.37
N ALA A 11 26.10 -14.68 -25.87
CA ALA A 11 27.34 -15.32 -26.31
C ALA A 11 27.93 -14.70 -27.57
N ILE A 12 27.10 -14.24 -28.51
CA ILE A 12 27.53 -13.60 -29.75
C ILE A 12 28.04 -12.17 -29.51
N LEU A 13 27.42 -11.42 -28.57
CA LEU A 13 27.90 -10.06 -28.23
C LEU A 13 29.25 -10.08 -27.54
N VAL A 14 29.51 -11.10 -26.69
CA VAL A 14 30.84 -11.27 -26.05
C VAL A 14 31.91 -11.62 -27.05
N ALA A 15 31.58 -12.37 -28.08
CA ALA A 15 32.54 -12.76 -29.16
C ALA A 15 32.87 -11.60 -30.12
N ALA A 16 31.96 -10.61 -30.29
CA ALA A 16 32.15 -9.51 -31.23
C ALA A 16 33.02 -8.35 -30.73
N VAL A 17 33.28 -8.28 -29.40
CA VAL A 17 34.04 -7.17 -28.76
C VAL A 17 35.44 -7.63 -28.30
N ALA A 18 35.83 -8.86 -28.56
CA ALA A 18 37.13 -9.36 -28.14
C ALA A 18 38.25 -8.61 -28.87
N PRO A 19 39.13 -7.87 -28.21
CA PRO A 19 40.31 -7.32 -28.82
C PRO A 19 41.19 -8.50 -29.31
N ALA A 20 41.61 -8.50 -30.53
CA ALA A 20 42.34 -9.55 -31.20
C ALA A 20 43.72 -9.94 -30.58
N ALA A 21 44.06 -9.35 -29.42
CA ALA A 21 45.34 -9.55 -28.72
C ALA A 21 45.25 -10.34 -27.41
N ALA A 22 44.04 -10.63 -26.91
CA ALA A 22 43.90 -11.39 -25.65
C ALA A 22 43.89 -12.90 -25.90
N GLY A 23 44.77 -13.64 -25.30
CA GLY A 23 44.76 -15.10 -25.39
C GLY A 23 43.48 -15.68 -24.75
N TRP A 24 42.95 -16.81 -25.26
CA TRP A 24 41.71 -17.43 -24.76
C TRP A 24 41.75 -17.69 -23.23
N ARG A 25 42.93 -17.83 -22.62
CA ARG A 25 43.14 -18.02 -21.17
C ARG A 25 42.76 -16.82 -20.36
N ASP A 26 42.76 -15.61 -20.92
CA ASP A 26 42.41 -14.39 -20.25
C ASP A 26 40.89 -14.24 -20.09
N TRP A 27 40.12 -14.99 -20.90
CA TRP A 27 38.66 -15.04 -20.86
C TRP A 27 38.08 -16.12 -19.92
N VAL A 28 38.94 -16.83 -19.22
CA VAL A 28 38.50 -17.80 -18.21
C VAL A 28 37.96 -17.06 -17.00
N PRO A 29 36.77 -17.40 -16.48
CA PRO A 29 36.22 -16.81 -15.27
C PRO A 29 37.18 -17.00 -14.08
N ARG A 30 37.43 -15.90 -13.39
CA ARG A 30 38.25 -15.88 -12.16
C ARG A 30 37.33 -15.51 -11.00
N PRO A 31 36.95 -16.49 -10.15
CA PRO A 31 36.01 -16.24 -9.07
C PRO A 31 36.67 -15.45 -7.94
N PHE A 32 35.91 -14.49 -7.39
CA PHE A 32 36.17 -13.92 -6.08
C PHE A 32 35.67 -14.89 -4.99
N GLU A 33 34.50 -15.48 -5.25
CA GLU A 33 33.87 -16.40 -4.34
C GLU A 33 33.08 -17.46 -5.12
N ASN A 34 33.23 -18.72 -4.67
CA ASN A 34 32.40 -19.84 -5.09
C ASN A 34 31.80 -20.48 -3.85
N GLY A 35 30.62 -21.03 -4.01
CA GLY A 35 29.99 -21.74 -2.92
C GLY A 35 28.84 -22.61 -3.35
N ALA A 36 28.40 -23.46 -2.45
CA ALA A 36 27.18 -24.18 -2.56
C ALA A 36 26.47 -24.20 -1.20
N TYR A 37 25.16 -24.21 -1.22
CA TYR A 37 24.37 -24.46 -0.03
C TYR A 37 23.23 -25.43 -0.31
N PHE A 38 22.94 -26.19 0.71
CA PHE A 38 21.82 -27.11 0.74
C PHE A 38 20.78 -26.59 1.70
N GLU A 39 19.53 -26.61 1.30
CA GLU A 39 18.37 -26.15 2.07
C GLU A 39 17.33 -27.25 2.14
N LEU A 40 16.82 -27.48 3.35
CA LEU A 40 15.63 -28.28 3.62
C LEU A 40 14.57 -27.36 4.18
N TRP A 41 13.38 -27.45 3.68
CA TRP A 41 12.22 -26.75 4.19
C TRP A 41 11.07 -27.73 4.38
N GLY A 42 10.43 -27.68 5.53
CA GLY A 42 9.20 -28.41 5.80
C GLY A 42 8.18 -27.48 6.44
N SER A 43 6.93 -27.57 5.99
CA SER A 43 5.83 -26.85 6.62
C SER A 43 4.58 -27.73 6.68
N LYS A 44 3.77 -27.45 7.70
CA LYS A 44 2.45 -28.03 7.87
C LYS A 44 1.48 -26.91 8.21
N GLU A 45 0.40 -26.84 7.46
CA GLU A 45 -0.65 -25.86 7.58
C GLU A 45 -2.00 -26.55 7.66
N ARG A 46 -2.91 -26.04 8.47
CA ARG A 46 -4.26 -26.54 8.59
C ARG A 46 -5.22 -25.36 8.73
N ASP A 47 -6.38 -25.46 8.14
CA ASP A 47 -7.45 -24.48 8.32
C ASP A 47 -8.75 -25.24 8.64
N ASP A 48 -9.30 -24.91 9.78
CA ASP A 48 -10.63 -25.36 10.20
C ASP A 48 -11.53 -24.15 10.29
N SER A 49 -12.56 -24.08 9.48
CA SER A 49 -13.55 -23.02 9.56
C SER A 49 -14.97 -23.55 9.53
N ASN A 50 -15.85 -22.93 10.31
CA ASN A 50 -17.26 -23.21 10.34
C ASN A 50 -18.03 -21.91 10.09
N ASN A 51 -18.85 -21.91 9.07
CA ASN A 51 -19.69 -20.78 8.73
C ASN A 51 -21.14 -21.26 8.58
N ALA A 52 -22.01 -20.77 9.49
CA ALA A 52 -23.44 -21.10 9.49
C ALA A 52 -23.73 -22.61 9.36
N GLY A 53 -22.95 -23.46 10.03
CA GLY A 53 -23.09 -24.92 10.00
C GLY A 53 -22.41 -25.60 8.80
N ARG A 54 -21.76 -24.87 7.91
CA ARG A 54 -20.92 -25.41 6.84
C ARG A 54 -19.48 -25.43 7.28
N THR A 55 -18.97 -26.62 7.60
CA THR A 55 -17.59 -26.82 8.02
C THR A 55 -16.67 -26.98 6.82
N THR A 56 -15.63 -26.18 6.74
CA THR A 56 -14.50 -26.36 5.81
C THR A 56 -13.29 -26.82 6.60
N HIS A 57 -12.63 -27.83 6.08
CA HIS A 57 -11.38 -28.34 6.63
C HIS A 57 -10.41 -28.60 5.50
N TRP A 58 -9.18 -28.08 5.60
CA TRP A 58 -8.10 -28.47 4.73
C TRP A 58 -6.78 -28.54 5.50
N GLU A 59 -5.91 -29.41 5.06
CA GLU A 59 -4.57 -29.63 5.59
C GLU A 59 -3.58 -29.72 4.43
N ASP A 60 -2.46 -29.03 4.55
CA ASP A 60 -1.38 -29.03 3.58
C ASP A 60 -0.05 -29.30 4.29
N THR A 61 0.68 -30.30 3.81
CA THR A 61 2.03 -30.61 4.28
C THR A 61 2.97 -30.51 3.10
N PHE A 62 3.96 -29.65 3.22
CA PHE A 62 4.91 -29.33 2.18
C PHE A 62 6.33 -29.60 2.63
N PHE A 63 7.13 -30.23 1.75
CA PHE A 63 8.54 -30.48 1.99
C PHE A 63 9.36 -30.16 0.74
N THR A 64 10.50 -29.49 0.91
CA THR A 64 11.40 -29.13 -0.18
C THR A 64 12.84 -29.37 0.19
N GLU A 65 13.56 -29.97 -0.73
CA GLU A 65 15.02 -30.10 -0.71
C GLU A 65 15.61 -29.28 -1.85
N LYS A 66 16.59 -28.43 -1.61
CA LYS A 66 17.21 -27.59 -2.62
C LYS A 66 18.73 -27.57 -2.48
N LEU A 67 19.40 -27.76 -3.60
CA LEU A 67 20.82 -27.51 -3.73
C LEU A 67 21.05 -26.33 -4.66
N THR A 68 21.80 -25.34 -4.19
CA THR A 68 22.19 -24.18 -5.00
C THR A 68 23.70 -24.05 -5.05
N VAL A 69 24.24 -23.86 -6.23
CA VAL A 69 25.64 -23.54 -6.47
C VAL A 69 25.71 -22.09 -6.96
N TYR A 70 26.67 -21.33 -6.46
CA TYR A 70 26.86 -19.94 -6.85
C TYR A 70 28.32 -19.62 -7.09
N SER A 71 28.56 -18.64 -7.95
CA SER A 71 29.88 -18.10 -8.27
C SER A 71 29.74 -16.62 -8.58
N ASN A 72 30.61 -15.80 -8.03
CA ASN A 72 30.81 -14.44 -8.45
C ASN A 72 32.29 -14.17 -8.71
N GLY A 73 32.59 -13.29 -9.64
CA GLY A 73 33.96 -13.02 -10.03
C GLY A 73 34.05 -12.10 -11.23
N TYR A 74 35.16 -12.23 -11.96
CA TYR A 74 35.37 -11.45 -13.15
C TYR A 74 35.90 -12.30 -14.33
N ILE A 75 35.69 -11.78 -15.55
CA ILE A 75 36.22 -12.33 -16.78
C ILE A 75 37.12 -11.26 -17.38
N TYR A 76 38.35 -11.63 -17.73
CA TYR A 76 39.42 -10.79 -18.24
C TYR A 76 39.99 -9.83 -17.18
N HIS A 77 39.21 -8.85 -16.71
CA HIS A 77 39.62 -7.87 -15.70
C HIS A 77 38.41 -7.40 -14.90
N PRO A 78 38.51 -7.18 -13.57
CA PRO A 78 37.37 -6.76 -12.73
C PRO A 78 36.74 -5.41 -13.14
N ARG A 79 37.51 -4.52 -13.80
CA ARG A 79 36.97 -3.27 -14.34
C ARG A 79 36.33 -3.43 -15.72
N PHE A 80 36.48 -4.61 -16.36
CA PHE A 80 35.89 -4.85 -17.67
C PHE A 80 34.57 -5.62 -17.57
N LEU A 81 34.59 -6.79 -16.92
CA LEU A 81 33.42 -7.65 -16.82
C LEU A 81 33.40 -8.39 -15.49
N VAL A 82 32.39 -8.09 -14.69
CA VAL A 82 32.06 -8.80 -13.44
C VAL A 82 30.85 -9.69 -13.69
N TYR A 83 30.83 -10.87 -13.12
CA TYR A 83 29.70 -11.79 -13.20
C TYR A 83 29.23 -12.23 -11.82
N GLU A 84 27.94 -12.50 -11.72
CA GLU A 84 27.28 -13.21 -10.65
C GLU A 84 26.42 -14.31 -11.27
N ALA A 85 26.60 -15.53 -10.81
CA ALA A 85 25.84 -16.66 -11.33
C ALA A 85 25.44 -17.60 -10.18
N SER A 86 24.21 -18.09 -10.22
CA SER A 86 23.77 -19.18 -9.37
C SER A 86 22.82 -20.10 -10.11
N ILE A 87 22.80 -21.35 -9.74
CA ILE A 87 21.83 -22.33 -10.20
C ILE A 87 21.43 -23.23 -9.04
N GLY A 88 20.12 -23.42 -8.86
CA GLY A 88 19.55 -24.26 -7.81
C GLY A 88 18.53 -25.23 -8.36
N GLY A 89 18.63 -26.48 -7.95
CA GLY A 89 17.61 -27.51 -8.21
C GLY A 89 16.85 -27.82 -6.91
N ALA A 90 15.54 -27.92 -6.97
CA ALA A 90 14.68 -28.26 -5.86
C ALA A 90 13.81 -29.49 -6.17
N LEU A 91 13.64 -30.33 -5.16
CA LEU A 91 12.63 -31.40 -5.13
C LEU A 91 11.54 -30.97 -4.16
N LYS A 92 10.31 -30.93 -4.61
CA LYS A 92 9.15 -30.50 -3.85
C LYS A 92 8.20 -31.66 -3.66
N GLN A 93 7.66 -31.80 -2.47
CA GLN A 93 6.67 -32.81 -2.11
C GLN A 93 5.54 -32.12 -1.37
N GLU A 94 4.31 -32.37 -1.76
CA GLU A 94 3.12 -31.79 -1.17
C GLU A 94 2.07 -32.85 -0.95
N ASN A 95 1.42 -32.80 0.21
CA ASN A 95 0.27 -33.62 0.52
C ASN A 95 -0.87 -32.71 0.98
N TYR A 96 -1.84 -32.55 0.11
CA TYR A 96 -3.02 -31.74 0.36
C TYR A 96 -4.25 -32.60 0.57
N SER A 97 -5.06 -32.27 1.57
CA SER A 97 -6.36 -32.85 1.82
C SER A 97 -7.40 -31.78 2.17
N SER A 98 -8.62 -31.98 1.74
CA SER A 98 -9.75 -31.09 2.00
C SER A 98 -11.03 -31.85 2.01
N ASN A 99 -12.03 -31.40 2.77
CA ASN A 99 -13.37 -32.00 2.75
C ASN A 99 -14.17 -31.70 1.47
N PHE A 100 -13.65 -30.84 0.58
CA PHE A 100 -14.24 -30.52 -0.73
C PHE A 100 -13.56 -31.24 -1.90
N ALA A 101 -12.33 -31.69 -1.71
CA ALA A 101 -11.58 -32.41 -2.72
C ALA A 101 -10.94 -33.64 -2.12
N PRO A 102 -10.98 -34.80 -2.82
CA PRO A 102 -10.32 -36.01 -2.33
C PRO A 102 -8.83 -35.72 -2.13
N SER A 103 -8.25 -36.32 -1.10
CA SER A 103 -6.81 -36.30 -0.87
C SER A 103 -6.08 -36.79 -2.12
N THR A 104 -5.17 -35.94 -2.65
CA THR A 104 -4.35 -36.31 -3.82
C THR A 104 -3.19 -37.26 -3.47
N GLY A 105 -2.97 -37.50 -2.15
CA GLY A 105 -1.74 -38.11 -1.66
C GLY A 105 -0.51 -37.21 -1.86
N TRP A 106 0.68 -37.82 -1.77
CA TRP A 106 1.92 -37.07 -2.02
C TRP A 106 2.12 -36.79 -3.51
N THR A 107 2.14 -35.53 -3.88
CA THR A 107 2.53 -35.04 -5.19
C THR A 107 4.00 -34.67 -5.17
N HIS A 108 4.68 -34.85 -6.30
CA HIS A 108 6.10 -34.57 -6.43
C HIS A 108 6.29 -33.59 -7.59
N ASP A 109 7.09 -32.58 -7.37
CA ASP A 109 7.46 -31.59 -8.38
C ASP A 109 8.95 -31.25 -8.30
N THR A 110 9.49 -30.67 -9.35
CA THR A 110 10.89 -30.23 -9.42
C THR A 110 10.96 -28.76 -9.75
N GLY A 111 11.71 -28.02 -8.97
CA GLY A 111 11.96 -26.60 -9.19
C GLY A 111 13.37 -26.36 -9.74
N LEU A 112 13.49 -25.32 -10.56
CA LEU A 112 14.77 -24.82 -11.07
C LEU A 112 14.86 -23.31 -10.88
N ASP A 113 15.82 -22.86 -10.08
CA ASP A 113 16.15 -21.46 -9.96
C ASP A 113 17.49 -21.17 -10.62
N TYR A 114 17.59 -20.00 -11.21
CA TYR A 114 18.88 -19.49 -11.66
C TYR A 114 18.95 -17.99 -11.54
N THR A 115 20.16 -17.49 -11.33
CA THR A 115 20.51 -16.07 -11.39
C THR A 115 21.76 -15.94 -12.24
N GLY A 116 21.69 -15.09 -13.24
CA GLY A 116 22.83 -14.68 -14.04
C GLY A 116 22.85 -13.16 -14.14
N ARG A 117 23.97 -12.52 -13.77
CA ARG A 117 24.18 -11.09 -13.97
C ARG A 117 25.56 -10.85 -14.51
N LEU A 118 25.64 -10.01 -15.53
CA LEU A 118 26.89 -9.57 -16.13
C LEU A 118 26.96 -8.05 -16.07
N PHE A 119 28.04 -7.54 -15.55
CA PHE A 119 28.29 -6.11 -15.41
C PHE A 119 29.51 -5.74 -16.26
N PHE A 120 29.26 -5.11 -17.39
CA PHE A 120 30.30 -4.60 -18.27
C PHE A 120 30.72 -3.21 -17.81
N LEU A 121 32.00 -2.97 -17.71
CA LEU A 121 32.62 -1.69 -17.35
C LEU A 121 32.04 -1.08 -16.06
N PRO A 122 31.97 -1.83 -14.94
CA PRO A 122 31.25 -1.44 -13.74
C PRO A 122 31.75 -0.15 -13.08
N GLU A 123 33.03 0.18 -13.24
CA GLU A 123 33.67 1.37 -12.68
C GLU A 123 33.72 2.56 -13.65
N HIS A 124 33.29 2.37 -14.92
CA HIS A 124 33.29 3.44 -15.90
C HIS A 124 32.05 4.32 -15.81
N PRO A 125 32.11 5.56 -16.31
CA PRO A 125 30.92 6.41 -16.41
C PRO A 125 29.78 5.79 -17.19
N TYR A 126 30.08 4.89 -18.10
CA TYR A 126 29.14 4.09 -18.85
C TYR A 126 29.29 2.61 -18.48
N ASN A 127 28.19 1.98 -18.15
CA ASN A 127 28.17 0.56 -17.82
C ASN A 127 26.91 -0.10 -18.41
N LEU A 128 27.03 -1.40 -18.67
CA LEU A 128 25.93 -2.23 -19.14
C LEU A 128 25.79 -3.43 -18.20
N GLN A 129 24.59 -3.63 -17.72
CA GLN A 129 24.18 -4.81 -16.95
C GLN A 129 23.26 -5.66 -17.80
N LEU A 130 23.55 -6.95 -17.91
CA LEU A 130 22.63 -7.95 -18.44
C LEU A 130 22.24 -8.87 -17.28
N PHE A 131 20.99 -9.28 -17.24
CA PHE A 131 20.55 -10.22 -16.22
C PHE A 131 19.48 -11.18 -16.72
N ALA A 132 19.49 -12.37 -16.13
CA ALA A 132 18.48 -13.40 -16.31
C ALA A 132 18.26 -14.08 -14.96
N LEU A 133 17.03 -14.07 -14.49
CA LEU A 133 16.63 -14.59 -13.20
C LEU A 133 15.45 -15.54 -13.41
N ARG A 134 15.46 -16.65 -12.69
CA ARG A 134 14.27 -17.48 -12.48
C ARG A 134 14.20 -17.79 -11.01
N TYR A 135 13.12 -17.40 -10.41
CA TYR A 135 12.85 -17.65 -9.00
C TYR A 135 11.59 -18.49 -8.87
N GLU A 136 11.70 -19.54 -8.10
CA GLU A 136 10.59 -20.40 -7.76
C GLU A 136 10.58 -20.56 -6.23
N PRO A 137 9.56 -20.08 -5.53
CA PRO A 137 9.56 -20.08 -4.06
C PRO A 137 9.68 -21.50 -3.52
N LEU A 138 10.55 -21.65 -2.51
CA LEU A 138 10.77 -22.91 -1.83
C LEU A 138 9.64 -23.28 -0.88
N TYR A 139 8.90 -22.30 -0.44
CA TYR A 139 7.86 -22.43 0.57
C TYR A 139 6.66 -21.59 0.19
N LYS A 140 5.51 -21.96 0.70
CA LYS A 140 4.32 -21.12 0.68
C LYS A 140 4.41 -20.17 1.88
N GLU A 141 4.33 -18.88 1.62
CA GLU A 141 4.00 -17.94 2.68
C GLU A 141 2.52 -18.09 3.04
N GLN A 142 2.22 -17.90 4.32
CA GLN A 142 0.87 -17.87 4.84
C GLN A 142 -0.02 -17.00 3.94
N SER A 143 -1.05 -17.52 3.33
CA SER A 143 -1.95 -16.86 2.37
C SER A 143 -1.68 -17.06 0.87
N GLN A 144 -0.62 -17.70 0.44
CA GLN A 144 -0.43 -17.95 -0.98
C GLN A 144 -1.17 -19.19 -1.45
N THR A 145 -1.84 -19.06 -2.61
CA THR A 145 -2.49 -20.15 -3.31
C THR A 145 -1.55 -21.33 -3.58
N ARG A 146 -2.09 -22.52 -3.64
CA ARG A 146 -1.48 -23.85 -3.76
C ARG A 146 -0.26 -24.03 -4.66
N HIS A 147 0.02 -23.12 -5.53
CA HIS A 147 1.11 -23.27 -6.49
C HIS A 147 1.98 -22.02 -6.43
N GLY A 148 3.23 -22.21 -6.03
CA GLY A 148 4.22 -21.16 -6.04
C GLY A 148 4.31 -20.52 -7.43
N ASN A 149 4.19 -19.21 -7.50
CA ASN A 149 4.38 -18.48 -8.74
C ASN A 149 5.84 -18.58 -9.15
N VAL A 150 6.09 -19.10 -10.33
CA VAL A 150 7.42 -19.05 -10.94
C VAL A 150 7.61 -17.71 -11.60
N GLU A 151 8.56 -16.95 -11.12
CA GLU A 151 8.92 -15.67 -11.71
C GLU A 151 10.18 -15.82 -12.56
N THR A 152 10.10 -15.37 -13.80
CA THR A 152 11.25 -15.31 -14.72
C THR A 152 11.44 -13.87 -15.17
N SER A 153 12.61 -13.32 -14.93
CA SER A 153 12.93 -11.94 -15.24
C SER A 153 14.22 -11.87 -16.05
N ASN A 154 14.16 -11.29 -17.24
CA ASN A 154 15.29 -11.09 -18.12
C ASN A 154 15.40 -9.63 -18.50
N GLY A 155 16.62 -9.11 -18.65
CA GLY A 155 16.74 -7.73 -19.03
C GLY A 155 18.14 -7.24 -19.27
N ALA A 156 18.18 -6.00 -19.68
CA ALA A 156 19.40 -5.23 -19.90
C ALA A 156 19.23 -3.83 -19.32
N ARG A 157 20.28 -3.29 -18.74
CA ARG A 157 20.31 -1.91 -18.25
C ARG A 157 21.62 -1.25 -18.63
N PHE A 158 21.53 -0.20 -19.39
CA PHE A 158 22.65 0.70 -19.70
C PHE A 158 22.56 1.94 -18.84
N ARG A 159 23.69 2.38 -18.30
CA ARG A 159 23.82 3.61 -17.53
C ARG A 159 25.01 4.42 -18.04
N TYR A 160 24.79 5.72 -18.17
CA TYR A 160 25.83 6.70 -18.41
C TYR A 160 25.79 7.77 -17.32
N ARG A 161 26.91 7.99 -16.64
CA ARG A 161 27.04 8.96 -15.55
C ARG A 161 28.28 9.81 -15.77
N SER A 162 28.10 10.94 -16.38
CA SER A 162 29.14 11.96 -16.51
C SER A 162 28.49 13.32 -16.42
N ARG A 163 28.82 14.10 -15.37
CA ARG A 163 28.27 15.46 -15.22
C ARG A 163 28.47 16.26 -16.49
N PRO A 164 27.47 17.01 -16.96
CA PRO A 164 26.16 17.24 -16.31
C PRO A 164 25.07 16.22 -16.64
N TRP A 165 25.37 15.16 -17.39
CA TRP A 165 24.41 14.20 -17.94
C TRP A 165 24.39 12.88 -17.20
N PHE A 166 23.19 12.37 -16.94
CA PHE A 166 22.93 11.01 -16.47
C PHE A 166 21.90 10.38 -17.39
N LEU A 167 22.23 9.24 -18.01
CA LEU A 167 21.32 8.52 -18.88
C LEU A 167 21.15 7.09 -18.35
N ASN A 168 19.92 6.60 -18.37
CA ASN A 168 19.61 5.23 -18.06
C ASN A 168 18.67 4.69 -19.14
N ALA A 169 19.02 3.53 -19.70
CA ALA A 169 18.17 2.81 -20.64
C ALA A 169 18.05 1.37 -20.14
N GLY A 170 16.84 0.89 -19.97
CA GLY A 170 16.55 -0.44 -19.46
C GLY A 170 15.54 -1.17 -20.33
N TYR A 171 15.66 -2.48 -20.36
CA TYR A 171 14.65 -3.40 -20.87
C TYR A 171 14.43 -4.49 -19.83
N LEU A 172 13.18 -4.77 -19.53
CA LEU A 172 12.76 -5.82 -18.63
C LEU A 172 11.69 -6.67 -19.33
N ASP A 173 11.85 -7.98 -19.22
CA ASP A 173 10.86 -8.98 -19.60
C ASP A 173 10.63 -9.86 -18.38
N ASN A 174 9.46 -9.72 -17.75
CA ASN A 174 9.07 -10.43 -16.55
C ASN A 174 7.86 -11.31 -16.84
N THR A 175 7.98 -12.58 -16.53
CA THR A 175 6.90 -13.57 -16.67
C THR A 175 6.66 -14.19 -15.30
N THR A 176 5.43 -14.09 -14.82
CA THR A 176 4.95 -14.80 -13.62
C THR A 176 4.00 -15.89 -14.07
N SER A 177 4.24 -17.11 -13.66
CA SER A 177 3.39 -18.25 -14.00
C SER A 177 3.05 -19.08 -12.78
N SER A 178 1.77 -19.43 -12.65
CA SER A 178 1.25 -20.44 -11.73
C SER A 178 0.69 -21.63 -12.52
N SER A 179 0.11 -22.59 -11.85
CA SER A 179 -0.57 -23.72 -12.52
C SER A 179 -1.82 -23.30 -13.30
N THR A 180 -2.44 -22.19 -12.92
CA THR A 180 -3.73 -21.74 -13.45
C THR A 180 -3.64 -20.39 -14.15
N ASP A 181 -2.56 -19.67 -13.95
CA ASP A 181 -2.41 -18.30 -14.43
C ASP A 181 -1.00 -18.02 -14.94
N ARG A 182 -0.91 -17.21 -15.99
CA ARG A 182 0.35 -16.71 -16.53
C ARG A 182 0.18 -15.24 -16.87
N SER A 183 1.08 -14.43 -16.35
CA SER A 183 1.19 -13.03 -16.73
C SER A 183 2.60 -12.74 -17.26
N GLU A 184 2.69 -11.89 -18.26
CA GLU A 184 3.94 -11.43 -18.85
C GLU A 184 3.90 -9.91 -18.92
N VAL A 185 4.96 -9.26 -18.45
CA VAL A 185 5.14 -7.81 -18.50
C VAL A 185 6.48 -7.51 -19.17
N LYS A 186 6.44 -6.77 -20.26
CA LYS A 186 7.62 -6.21 -20.94
C LYS A 186 7.64 -4.71 -20.72
N ARG A 187 8.78 -4.17 -20.35
CA ARG A 187 8.95 -2.74 -20.13
C ARG A 187 10.28 -2.24 -20.67
N VAL A 188 10.23 -1.07 -21.26
CA VAL A 188 11.41 -0.28 -21.61
C VAL A 188 11.46 0.94 -20.71
N ASP A 189 12.60 1.22 -20.12
CA ASP A 189 12.84 2.37 -19.27
C ASP A 189 13.90 3.25 -19.94
N LEU A 190 13.52 4.42 -20.41
CA LEU A 190 14.45 5.43 -20.89
C LEU A 190 14.34 6.66 -19.98
N ASN A 191 15.46 7.06 -19.39
CA ASN A 191 15.51 8.20 -18.48
C ASN A 191 16.80 8.98 -18.74
N GLY A 192 16.65 10.29 -18.92
CA GLY A 192 17.75 11.23 -19.09
C GLY A 192 17.63 12.37 -18.09
N GLU A 193 18.70 12.61 -17.35
CA GLU A 193 18.79 13.69 -16.38
C GLU A 193 19.95 14.62 -16.75
N TYR A 194 19.70 15.92 -16.69
CA TYR A 194 20.68 16.97 -16.77
C TYR A 194 20.76 17.69 -15.44
N PHE A 195 21.93 17.77 -14.84
CA PHE A 195 22.15 18.45 -13.57
C PHE A 195 23.31 19.43 -13.68
N ARG A 196 23.09 20.68 -13.24
CA ARG A 196 24.12 21.71 -13.23
C ARG A 196 24.05 22.55 -11.97
N GLU A 197 25.20 22.76 -11.36
CA GLU A 197 25.41 23.74 -10.30
C GLU A 197 25.98 25.03 -10.90
N PHE A 198 25.49 26.16 -10.42
CA PHE A 198 25.97 27.49 -10.75
C PHE A 198 26.65 28.11 -9.54
N GLY A 199 27.41 29.21 -9.76
CA GLY A 199 28.00 29.94 -8.66
C GLY A 199 26.95 30.41 -7.63
N GLY A 200 27.30 30.38 -6.33
CA GLY A 200 26.40 30.76 -5.26
C GLY A 200 25.49 29.63 -4.75
N GLY A 201 25.72 28.38 -5.16
CA GLY A 201 24.94 27.20 -4.70
C GLY A 201 23.58 27.05 -5.38
N HIS A 202 23.34 27.74 -6.48
CA HIS A 202 22.14 27.56 -7.29
C HIS A 202 22.23 26.28 -8.09
N THR A 203 21.12 25.56 -8.21
CA THR A 203 21.05 24.30 -8.95
C THR A 203 19.94 24.32 -9.99
N PHE A 204 20.20 23.66 -11.09
CA PHE A 204 19.21 23.32 -12.11
C PHE A 204 19.27 21.82 -12.39
N SER A 205 18.14 21.16 -12.38
CA SER A 205 18.02 19.80 -12.89
C SER A 205 16.80 19.66 -13.81
N ALA A 206 16.94 18.83 -14.81
CA ALA A 206 15.84 18.46 -15.68
C ALA A 206 15.93 16.95 -15.97
N THR A 207 14.82 16.25 -15.85
CA THR A 207 14.72 14.82 -16.15
C THR A 207 13.64 14.61 -17.21
N ALA A 208 13.94 13.83 -18.22
CA ALA A 208 12.96 13.35 -19.17
C ALA A 208 12.90 11.83 -19.11
N PHE A 209 11.71 11.27 -19.21
CA PHE A 209 11.51 9.84 -19.16
C PHE A 209 10.51 9.36 -20.23
N PHE A 210 10.67 8.08 -20.62
CA PHE A 210 9.78 7.37 -21.54
C PHE A 210 9.75 5.89 -21.13
N LEU A 211 8.57 5.39 -20.75
CA LEU A 211 8.36 4.13 -20.04
C LEU A 211 7.24 3.31 -20.70
N PRO A 212 7.40 2.81 -21.92
CA PRO A 212 6.42 1.91 -22.51
C PRO A 212 6.46 0.54 -21.83
N SER A 213 5.30 -0.02 -21.60
CA SER A 213 5.10 -1.36 -21.06
C SER A 213 3.99 -2.09 -21.81
N TRP A 214 4.14 -3.39 -21.92
CA TRP A 214 3.15 -4.29 -22.50
C TRP A 214 2.91 -5.41 -21.50
N PHE A 215 1.67 -5.77 -21.32
CA PHE A 215 1.31 -6.86 -20.42
C PHE A 215 0.34 -7.80 -21.10
N SER A 216 0.47 -9.08 -20.77
CA SER A 216 -0.50 -10.10 -21.16
C SER A 216 -0.77 -11.02 -19.98
N GLY A 217 -1.99 -11.47 -19.83
CA GLY A 217 -2.43 -12.31 -18.72
C GLY A 217 -3.18 -13.55 -19.17
N SER A 218 -3.48 -14.43 -18.23
CA SER A 218 -4.43 -15.50 -18.45
C SER A 218 -5.82 -14.92 -18.67
N ARG A 219 -6.66 -15.64 -19.40
CA ARG A 219 -7.98 -15.22 -19.90
C ARG A 219 -7.92 -14.17 -21.01
N ASP A 220 -6.84 -14.22 -21.80
CA ASP A 220 -6.64 -13.34 -22.97
C ASP A 220 -6.75 -11.85 -22.61
N LEU A 221 -6.23 -11.47 -21.43
CA LEU A 221 -6.08 -10.10 -21.04
C LEU A 221 -4.76 -9.56 -21.60
N ASP A 222 -4.85 -8.69 -22.59
CA ASP A 222 -3.70 -8.03 -23.18
C ASP A 222 -3.82 -6.51 -23.04
N GLY A 223 -2.69 -5.83 -22.90
CA GLY A 223 -2.71 -4.38 -22.84
C GLY A 223 -1.34 -3.75 -22.95
N SER A 224 -1.36 -2.44 -23.02
CA SER A 224 -0.15 -1.61 -23.04
C SER A 224 -0.35 -0.36 -22.21
N SER A 225 0.75 0.16 -21.69
CA SER A 225 0.79 1.47 -21.05
C SER A 225 2.07 2.17 -21.48
N THR A 226 1.95 3.41 -21.86
CA THR A 226 3.09 4.26 -22.20
C THR A 226 3.05 5.51 -21.36
N GLN A 227 4.03 5.69 -20.49
CA GLN A 227 4.19 6.89 -19.69
C GLN A 227 5.40 7.67 -20.19
N TYR A 228 5.24 8.96 -20.41
CA TYR A 228 6.34 9.85 -20.75
C TYR A 228 6.16 11.21 -20.11
N GLY A 229 7.26 11.89 -19.89
CA GLY A 229 7.18 13.19 -19.25
C GLY A 229 8.53 13.84 -19.01
N VAL A 230 8.42 15.03 -18.41
CA VAL A 230 9.57 15.82 -17.99
C VAL A 230 9.36 16.35 -16.59
N THR A 231 10.44 16.40 -15.82
CA THR A 231 10.48 17.11 -14.54
C THR A 231 11.62 18.13 -14.57
N GLY A 232 11.42 19.30 -13.97
CA GLY A 232 12.41 20.35 -13.87
C GLY A 232 12.47 20.89 -12.46
N LEU A 233 13.68 21.19 -11.99
CA LEU A 233 13.91 21.83 -10.70
C LEU A 233 14.90 22.99 -10.90
N VAL A 234 14.50 24.16 -10.42
CA VAL A 234 15.38 25.32 -10.28
C VAL A 234 15.41 25.68 -8.81
N ASP A 235 16.57 25.67 -8.20
CA ASP A 235 16.76 26.10 -6.82
C ASP A 235 17.76 27.27 -6.74
N MET A 236 17.28 28.41 -6.26
CA MET A 236 18.01 29.69 -6.17
C MET A 236 18.06 30.23 -4.73
N HIS A 237 18.08 29.36 -3.72
CA HIS A 237 18.09 29.72 -2.28
C HIS A 237 16.81 30.42 -1.79
N THR A 238 16.43 31.50 -2.45
CA THR A 238 15.24 32.30 -2.10
C THR A 238 14.01 31.89 -2.90
N VAL A 239 14.21 31.26 -4.03
CA VAL A 239 13.12 30.79 -4.92
C VAL A 239 13.43 29.39 -5.40
N ARG A 240 12.46 28.52 -5.28
CA ARG A 240 12.51 27.16 -5.82
C ARG A 240 11.30 26.94 -6.72
N VAL A 241 11.55 26.45 -7.90
CA VAL A 241 10.53 26.06 -8.88
C VAL A 241 10.68 24.59 -9.18
N ASP A 242 9.63 23.81 -8.97
CA ASP A 242 9.50 22.43 -9.36
C ASP A 242 8.41 22.34 -10.46
N LEU A 243 8.74 21.74 -11.58
CA LEU A 243 7.83 21.52 -12.70
C LEU A 243 7.75 20.04 -13.02
N THR A 244 6.56 19.52 -13.24
CA THR A 244 6.32 18.15 -13.72
C THR A 244 5.26 18.18 -14.80
N ALA A 245 5.53 17.54 -15.93
CA ALA A 245 4.53 17.29 -16.96
C ALA A 245 4.68 15.83 -17.42
N SER A 246 3.60 15.08 -17.42
CA SER A 246 3.61 13.70 -17.86
C SER A 246 2.31 13.33 -18.52
N GLN A 247 2.40 12.37 -19.44
CA GLN A 247 1.26 11.72 -20.04
C GLN A 247 1.37 10.21 -19.89
N THR A 248 0.23 9.58 -19.69
CA THR A 248 0.08 8.14 -19.61
C THR A 248 -1.03 7.71 -20.54
N ASP A 249 -0.67 6.93 -21.55
CA ASP A 249 -1.61 6.30 -22.47
C ASP A 249 -1.74 4.84 -22.03
N TYR A 250 -2.96 4.37 -21.81
CA TYR A 250 -3.25 3.02 -21.36
C TYR A 250 -4.30 2.38 -22.26
N GLU A 251 -4.04 1.14 -22.66
CA GLU A 251 -4.97 0.33 -23.43
C GLU A 251 -5.01 -1.08 -22.85
N GLN A 252 -6.22 -1.60 -22.68
CA GLN A 252 -6.46 -2.96 -22.21
C GLN A 252 -7.58 -3.59 -23.02
N GLU A 253 -7.40 -4.83 -23.44
CA GLU A 253 -8.42 -5.62 -24.12
C GLU A 253 -8.62 -6.96 -23.40
N SER A 254 -9.87 -7.36 -23.24
CA SER A 254 -10.25 -8.63 -22.65
C SER A 254 -11.50 -9.17 -23.33
N PRO A 255 -11.53 -10.48 -23.71
CA PRO A 255 -12.74 -11.12 -24.26
C PRO A 255 -13.94 -11.11 -23.33
N LEU A 256 -13.75 -10.88 -22.01
CA LEU A 256 -14.82 -10.88 -21.02
C LEU A 256 -15.31 -9.48 -20.67
N SER A 257 -14.43 -8.49 -20.62
CA SER A 257 -14.75 -7.12 -20.20
C SER A 257 -14.79 -6.10 -21.35
N GLY A 258 -14.29 -6.48 -22.56
CA GLY A 258 -14.18 -5.57 -23.68
C GLY A 258 -12.87 -4.79 -23.70
N ARG A 259 -12.87 -3.58 -24.28
CA ARG A 259 -11.70 -2.72 -24.44
C ARG A 259 -11.82 -1.48 -23.57
N ILE A 260 -10.74 -1.14 -22.88
CA ILE A 260 -10.59 0.08 -22.09
C ILE A 260 -9.41 0.84 -22.68
N GLU A 261 -9.63 2.09 -23.02
CA GLU A 261 -8.59 3.04 -23.42
C GLU A 261 -8.64 4.21 -22.42
N SER A 262 -7.49 4.64 -21.92
CA SER A 262 -7.42 5.78 -21.02
C SER A 262 -6.18 6.61 -21.34
N ASP A 263 -6.40 7.89 -21.54
CA ASP A 263 -5.37 8.90 -21.75
C ASP A 263 -5.40 9.84 -20.54
N GLN A 264 -4.28 9.95 -19.84
CA GLN A 264 -4.15 10.81 -18.68
C GLN A 264 -2.99 11.79 -18.88
N PHE A 265 -3.30 13.08 -18.86
CA PHE A 265 -2.31 14.14 -18.79
C PHE A 265 -2.24 14.68 -17.36
N HIS A 266 -1.01 14.86 -16.87
CA HIS A 266 -0.75 15.46 -15.56
C HIS A 266 0.29 16.57 -15.71
N PHE A 267 -0.07 17.76 -15.27
CA PHE A 267 0.83 18.90 -15.16
C PHE A 267 0.82 19.43 -13.73
N GLN A 268 1.99 19.71 -13.20
CA GLN A 268 2.14 20.31 -11.88
C GLN A 268 3.28 21.31 -11.88
N GLU A 269 3.02 22.51 -11.38
CA GLU A 269 3.99 23.53 -11.12
C GLU A 269 3.94 23.92 -9.64
N ARG A 270 5.09 23.93 -8.98
CA ARG A 270 5.22 24.38 -7.61
C ARG A 270 6.30 25.45 -7.54
N LEU A 271 5.92 26.60 -6.99
CA LEU A 271 6.80 27.72 -6.70
C LEU A 271 6.87 27.91 -5.19
N SER A 272 8.07 27.90 -4.62
CA SER A 272 8.32 28.28 -3.22
C SER A 272 9.23 29.47 -3.17
N ALA A 273 8.86 30.51 -2.43
CA ALA A 273 9.63 31.72 -2.29
C ALA A 273 9.81 32.11 -0.81
N TYR A 274 11.02 32.49 -0.45
CA TYR A 274 11.36 32.95 0.88
C TYR A 274 11.58 34.47 0.83
N PHE A 275 10.84 35.18 1.64
CA PHE A 275 10.88 36.63 1.72
C PHE A 275 11.54 37.11 3.02
N PRO A 276 11.97 38.37 3.11
CA PRO A 276 12.40 38.98 4.37
C PRO A 276 11.34 38.84 5.47
N LEU A 277 11.75 38.98 6.73
CA LEU A 277 10.87 38.89 7.90
C LEU A 277 10.22 37.50 8.10
N HIS A 278 10.87 36.43 7.64
CA HIS A 278 10.42 35.06 7.79
C HIS A 278 9.06 34.73 7.11
N PHE A 279 8.73 35.43 6.05
CA PHE A 279 7.63 35.06 5.19
C PHE A 279 8.07 33.97 4.21
N ARG A 280 7.17 33.06 3.95
CA ARG A 280 7.30 32.04 2.91
C ARG A 280 6.00 31.98 2.13
N GLY A 281 6.10 32.03 0.83
CA GLY A 281 5.01 31.77 -0.10
C GLY A 281 5.25 30.44 -0.81
N ASP A 282 4.26 29.59 -0.84
CA ASP A 282 4.20 28.39 -1.67
C ASP A 282 2.99 28.50 -2.58
N PHE A 283 3.19 28.24 -3.86
CA PHE A 283 2.18 28.23 -4.88
C PHE A 283 2.24 26.89 -5.59
N LEU A 284 1.10 26.25 -5.78
CA LEU A 284 0.94 24.99 -6.50
C LEU A 284 -0.19 25.16 -7.51
N TYR A 285 0.12 24.85 -8.76
CA TYR A 285 -0.87 24.69 -9.81
C TYR A 285 -0.79 23.28 -10.36
N ARG A 286 -1.93 22.61 -10.47
CA ARG A 286 -2.03 21.25 -10.96
C ARG A 286 -3.19 21.12 -11.94
N VAL A 287 -2.94 20.44 -13.04
CA VAL A 287 -3.93 20.03 -14.04
C VAL A 287 -3.86 18.51 -14.17
N ILE A 288 -5.01 17.87 -14.12
CA ILE A 288 -5.18 16.47 -14.47
C ILE A 288 -6.31 16.43 -15.47
N ASP A 289 -6.03 15.85 -16.62
CA ASP A 289 -6.98 15.62 -17.68
C ASP A 289 -6.98 14.11 -17.95
N ASN A 290 -8.13 13.48 -17.79
CA ASN A 290 -8.28 12.04 -17.92
C ASN A 290 -9.48 11.72 -18.80
N GLU A 291 -9.23 11.09 -19.93
CA GLU A 291 -10.25 10.57 -20.82
C GLU A 291 -10.21 9.04 -20.81
N THR A 292 -11.33 8.41 -20.50
CA THR A 292 -11.46 6.95 -20.48
C THR A 292 -12.58 6.53 -21.38
N THR A 293 -12.30 5.68 -22.34
CA THR A 293 -13.29 5.06 -23.24
C THR A 293 -13.39 3.57 -22.93
N THR A 294 -14.59 3.12 -22.57
CA THR A 294 -14.86 1.71 -22.30
C THR A 294 -15.85 1.18 -23.34
N THR A 295 -15.47 0.10 -24.01
CA THR A 295 -16.34 -0.64 -24.93
C THR A 295 -16.56 -2.03 -24.38
N THR A 296 -17.79 -2.34 -23.98
CA THR A 296 -18.13 -3.67 -23.43
C THR A 296 -18.82 -4.53 -24.49
N LEU A 297 -18.72 -5.85 -24.34
CA LEU A 297 -19.41 -6.81 -25.24
C LEU A 297 -20.94 -6.70 -25.14
N ALA A 298 -21.46 -6.26 -24.00
CA ALA A 298 -22.91 -6.12 -23.75
C ALA A 298 -23.46 -4.78 -24.29
N ALA A 299 -22.61 -3.77 -24.45
CA ALA A 299 -22.99 -2.46 -24.96
C ALA A 299 -21.97 -2.05 -26.05
N PRO A 300 -22.28 -2.27 -27.33
CA PRO A 300 -21.33 -1.99 -28.43
C PRO A 300 -21.10 -0.48 -28.67
N ALA A 301 -21.87 0.40 -28.06
CA ALA A 301 -21.59 1.83 -28.08
C ALA A 301 -20.52 2.15 -27.04
N PRO A 302 -19.40 2.78 -27.43
CA PRO A 302 -18.37 3.16 -26.48
C PRO A 302 -18.91 4.17 -25.47
N LEU A 303 -18.64 3.93 -24.19
CA LEU A 303 -18.88 4.89 -23.13
C LEU A 303 -17.59 5.71 -22.94
N ALA A 304 -17.63 6.97 -23.30
CA ALA A 304 -16.54 7.90 -23.07
C ALA A 304 -16.83 8.69 -21.79
N LEU A 305 -15.87 8.69 -20.88
CA LEU A 305 -15.89 9.45 -19.64
C LEU A 305 -14.68 10.40 -19.65
N SER A 306 -14.92 11.68 -19.42
CA SER A 306 -13.87 12.68 -19.20
C SER A 306 -13.93 13.15 -17.75
N ASP A 307 -12.78 13.40 -17.17
CA ASP A 307 -12.62 13.93 -15.82
C ASP A 307 -11.40 14.88 -15.80
N ASP A 308 -11.68 16.18 -15.89
CA ASP A 308 -10.68 17.22 -15.93
C ASP A 308 -10.66 17.94 -14.60
N SER A 309 -9.50 18.13 -14.00
CA SER A 309 -9.36 18.87 -12.77
C SER A 309 -8.23 19.91 -12.83
N HIS A 310 -8.55 21.09 -12.33
CA HIS A 310 -7.64 22.22 -12.19
C HIS A 310 -7.59 22.65 -10.73
N ASP A 311 -6.44 22.48 -10.09
CA ASP A 311 -6.23 22.87 -8.70
C ASP A 311 -5.21 24.01 -8.62
N LEU A 312 -5.57 25.03 -7.89
CA LEU A 312 -4.73 26.17 -7.54
C LEU A 312 -4.64 26.28 -6.03
N GLU A 313 -3.45 26.13 -5.48
CA GLU A 313 -3.19 26.31 -4.06
C GLU A 313 -2.15 27.42 -3.86
N ALA A 314 -2.45 28.34 -2.97
CA ALA A 314 -1.50 29.36 -2.53
C ALA A 314 -1.44 29.38 -1.01
N ILE A 315 -0.23 29.20 -0.48
CA ILE A 315 0.03 29.22 0.96
C ILE A 315 0.95 30.38 1.27
N LEU A 316 0.53 31.24 2.16
CA LEU A 316 1.37 32.27 2.76
C LEU A 316 1.60 31.91 4.22
N SER A 317 2.85 31.69 4.58
CA SER A 317 3.26 31.38 5.95
C SER A 317 4.12 32.50 6.48
N HIS A 318 3.94 32.83 7.75
CA HIS A 318 4.74 33.83 8.44
C HIS A 318 5.08 33.34 9.82
N ARG A 319 6.34 33.38 10.18
CA ARG A 319 6.82 33.05 11.51
C ARG A 319 7.15 34.31 12.25
N LEU A 320 6.27 34.71 13.15
CA LEU A 320 6.44 35.88 14.01
C LEU A 320 7.11 35.43 15.30
N TYR A 321 8.32 35.98 15.56
CA TYR A 321 9.21 35.50 16.60
C TYR A 321 9.48 33.98 16.45
N GLU A 322 9.94 33.30 17.46
CA GLU A 322 10.12 31.84 17.44
C GLU A 322 8.88 31.06 17.89
N SER A 323 7.83 31.78 18.22
CA SER A 323 6.71 31.23 18.98
C SER A 323 5.38 31.19 18.23
N LEU A 324 5.21 31.99 17.20
CA LEU A 324 3.94 32.10 16.50
C LEU A 324 4.12 31.88 15.00
N ASP A 325 3.56 30.79 14.52
CA ASP A 325 3.43 30.53 13.10
C ASP A 325 2.01 30.88 12.67
N SER A 326 1.87 31.71 11.64
CA SER A 326 0.61 32.04 11.00
C SER A 326 0.61 31.56 9.56
N ARG A 327 -0.51 31.04 9.11
CA ARG A 327 -0.65 30.48 7.78
C ARG A 327 -2.00 30.84 7.18
N TYR A 328 -1.96 31.33 5.96
CA TYR A 328 -3.13 31.50 5.13
C TYR A 328 -3.03 30.56 3.94
N ILE A 329 -4.09 29.79 3.66
CA ILE A 329 -4.18 28.89 2.53
C ILE A 329 -5.40 29.30 1.71
N PHE A 330 -5.16 29.51 0.44
CA PHE A 330 -6.17 29.65 -0.59
C PHE A 330 -6.13 28.41 -1.47
N LEU A 331 -7.28 27.76 -1.70
CA LEU A 331 -7.42 26.64 -2.62
C LEU A 331 -8.60 26.91 -3.54
N ARG A 332 -8.39 26.75 -4.84
CA ARG A 332 -9.46 26.68 -5.84
C ARG A 332 -9.30 25.36 -6.60
N SER A 333 -10.35 24.56 -6.61
CA SER A 333 -10.43 23.33 -7.35
C SER A 333 -11.60 23.42 -8.30
N GLU A 334 -11.37 23.18 -9.56
CA GLU A 334 -12.36 23.10 -10.62
C GLU A 334 -12.30 21.70 -11.19
N ARG A 335 -13.44 21.07 -11.30
CA ARG A 335 -13.56 19.73 -11.86
C ARG A 335 -14.70 19.73 -12.87
N GLU A 336 -14.38 19.31 -14.07
CA GLU A 336 -15.33 19.10 -15.16
C GLU A 336 -15.35 17.60 -15.46
N SER A 337 -16.52 16.99 -15.42
CA SER A 337 -16.68 15.58 -15.74
C SER A 337 -17.86 15.37 -16.68
N SER A 338 -17.87 14.23 -17.36
CA SER A 338 -19.00 13.87 -18.25
C SER A 338 -20.36 13.84 -17.55
N GLY A 339 -20.40 13.86 -16.21
CA GLY A 339 -21.62 13.88 -15.40
C GLY A 339 -21.97 15.23 -14.80
N GLY A 340 -21.08 16.22 -14.82
CA GLY A 340 -21.31 17.55 -14.25
C GLY A 340 -20.04 18.24 -13.78
N ASP A 341 -20.19 19.51 -13.45
CA ASP A 341 -19.08 20.38 -13.09
C ASP A 341 -19.15 20.74 -11.61
N SER A 342 -18.01 20.92 -10.99
CA SER A 342 -17.91 21.42 -9.63
C SER A 342 -16.76 22.41 -9.47
N THR A 343 -17.01 23.48 -8.72
CA THR A 343 -15.99 24.44 -8.34
C THR A 343 -15.99 24.57 -6.82
N ALA A 344 -14.83 24.36 -6.20
CA ALA A 344 -14.66 24.59 -4.78
C ALA A 344 -13.62 25.68 -4.54
N VAL A 345 -13.97 26.66 -3.71
CA VAL A 345 -13.06 27.73 -3.28
C VAL A 345 -12.94 27.68 -1.76
N SER A 346 -11.73 27.52 -1.27
CA SER A 346 -11.42 27.42 0.15
C SER A 346 -10.47 28.54 0.61
N HIS A 347 -10.77 29.08 1.77
CA HIS A 347 -9.89 30.00 2.49
C HIS A 347 -9.69 29.44 3.89
N THR A 348 -8.44 29.20 4.26
CA THR A 348 -8.08 28.69 5.59
C THR A 348 -7.07 29.62 6.25
N LEU A 349 -7.34 30.03 7.47
CA LEU A 349 -6.46 30.84 8.30
C LEU A 349 -6.09 30.06 9.56
N GLY A 350 -4.80 29.81 9.74
CA GLY A 350 -4.25 29.07 10.88
C GLY A 350 -3.27 29.90 11.68
N PHE A 351 -3.31 29.74 13.01
CA PHE A 351 -2.34 30.30 13.93
C PHE A 351 -1.89 29.21 14.90
N ASP A 352 -0.60 28.95 14.94
CA ASP A 352 0.01 27.98 15.83
C ASP A 352 1.02 28.69 16.74
N TYR A 353 0.74 28.65 18.04
CA TYR A 353 1.60 29.23 19.07
C TYR A 353 2.33 28.12 19.81
N GLY A 354 3.65 28.24 19.92
CA GLY A 354 4.47 27.31 20.67
C GLY A 354 5.48 28.03 21.56
N LYS A 355 5.43 27.77 22.87
CA LYS A 355 6.36 28.38 23.83
C LYS A 355 6.97 27.33 24.73
N THR A 356 8.30 27.36 24.83
CA THR A 356 9.04 26.59 25.82
C THR A 356 8.83 27.19 27.21
N ILE A 357 8.47 26.35 28.17
CA ILE A 357 8.35 26.68 29.59
C ILE A 357 9.35 25.83 30.38
N PRO A 358 9.63 26.13 31.66
CA PRO A 358 10.48 25.28 32.46
C PRO A 358 9.96 23.84 32.50
N ARG A 359 10.78 22.88 32.01
CA ARG A 359 10.47 21.45 31.89
C ARG A 359 9.29 21.10 30.96
N GLY A 360 9.08 21.92 29.91
CA GLY A 360 8.00 21.59 29.01
C GLY A 360 7.82 22.57 27.86
N ARG A 361 6.67 22.43 27.19
CA ARG A 361 6.27 23.27 26.07
C ARG A 361 4.74 23.43 26.07
N ILE A 362 4.27 24.60 25.76
CA ILE A 362 2.86 24.88 25.47
C ILE A 362 2.70 25.00 23.97
N LEU A 363 1.72 24.29 23.42
CA LEU A 363 1.27 24.43 22.04
C LEU A 363 -0.21 24.81 22.07
N ALA A 364 -0.60 25.76 21.25
CA ALA A 364 -1.99 26.12 21.05
C ALA A 364 -2.18 26.61 19.62
N GLY A 365 -3.27 26.21 18.98
CA GLY A 365 -3.56 26.64 17.63
C GLY A 365 -5.05 26.83 17.39
N VAL A 366 -5.33 27.71 16.44
CA VAL A 366 -6.68 27.98 15.91
C VAL A 366 -6.64 27.86 14.40
N ASN A 367 -7.63 27.22 13.85
CA ASN A 367 -7.83 27.06 12.42
C ASN A 367 -9.25 27.47 12.05
N LEU A 368 -9.37 28.40 11.11
CA LEU A 368 -10.64 28.88 10.60
C LEU A 368 -10.67 28.60 9.09
N SER A 369 -11.65 27.88 8.63
CA SER A 369 -11.79 27.57 7.20
C SER A 369 -13.21 27.87 6.72
N THR A 370 -13.29 28.38 5.51
CA THR A 370 -14.54 28.48 4.77
C THR A 370 -14.34 27.89 3.39
N VAL A 371 -15.25 27.03 2.99
CA VAL A 371 -15.28 26.39 1.67
C VAL A 371 -16.60 26.71 1.03
N ARG A 372 -16.58 27.23 -0.19
CA ARG A 372 -17.76 27.39 -1.03
C ARG A 372 -17.65 26.40 -2.17
N THR A 373 -18.69 25.60 -2.35
CA THR A 373 -18.79 24.62 -3.41
C THR A 373 -19.99 24.95 -4.26
N ASP A 374 -19.77 25.14 -5.54
CA ASP A 374 -20.79 25.28 -6.58
C ASP A 374 -20.75 23.98 -7.40
N SER A 375 -21.87 23.31 -7.56
CA SER A 375 -21.95 22.06 -8.34
C SER A 375 -23.16 22.10 -9.27
N THR A 376 -22.95 21.64 -10.49
CA THR A 376 -23.98 21.49 -11.51
C THR A 376 -24.01 20.04 -11.99
N GLY A 377 -25.17 19.40 -11.96
CA GLY A 377 -25.34 18.04 -12.44
C GLY A 377 -24.92 16.98 -11.44
N ARG A 378 -23.94 16.18 -11.76
CA ARG A 378 -23.45 15.05 -10.97
C ARG A 378 -22.43 15.51 -9.93
N THR A 379 -22.56 15.03 -8.70
CA THR A 379 -21.56 15.27 -7.64
C THR A 379 -20.86 13.97 -7.30
N ASP A 380 -19.54 13.94 -7.43
CA ASP A 380 -18.76 12.77 -7.06
C ASP A 380 -18.43 12.76 -5.57
N VAL A 381 -18.69 11.63 -4.93
CA VAL A 381 -18.26 11.33 -3.57
C VAL A 381 -17.02 10.44 -3.65
N SER A 382 -15.89 10.95 -3.22
CA SER A 382 -14.62 10.21 -3.23
C SER A 382 -14.28 9.73 -1.84
N ASN A 383 -13.84 8.47 -1.76
CA ASN A 383 -13.26 7.88 -0.55
C ASN A 383 -14.19 7.85 0.67
N GLU A 384 -15.48 7.59 0.49
CA GLU A 384 -16.39 7.32 1.61
C GLU A 384 -15.92 6.07 2.38
N PRO A 385 -15.55 6.17 3.65
CA PRO A 385 -15.01 5.05 4.40
C PRO A 385 -16.12 4.15 4.95
N HIS A 386 -15.98 2.85 4.75
CA HIS A 386 -16.80 1.81 5.37
C HIS A 386 -15.87 0.88 6.18
N PRO A 387 -15.53 1.24 7.42
CA PRO A 387 -14.61 0.47 8.24
C PRO A 387 -15.24 -0.82 8.76
N ALA A 388 -14.40 -1.82 8.94
CA ALA A 388 -14.71 -3.07 9.64
C ALA A 388 -15.90 -3.88 9.06
N VAL A 389 -16.10 -3.84 7.73
CA VAL A 389 -17.09 -4.67 7.07
C VAL A 389 -16.59 -6.11 7.02
N THR A 390 -17.36 -7.03 7.60
CA THR A 390 -17.02 -8.46 7.57
C THR A 390 -17.56 -9.07 6.29
N VAL A 391 -16.68 -9.65 5.49
CA VAL A 391 -17.03 -10.40 4.29
C VAL A 391 -16.94 -11.88 4.63
N PRO A 392 -18.07 -12.51 5.02
CA PRO A 392 -18.17 -13.94 5.24
C PRO A 392 -18.32 -14.69 3.92
N THR A 393 -18.47 -15.99 3.99
CA THR A 393 -18.95 -16.80 2.86
C THR A 393 -20.42 -16.49 2.48
N ALA A 394 -21.17 -15.73 3.28
CA ALA A 394 -22.37 -14.99 2.91
C ALA A 394 -22.01 -13.53 2.64
N PRO A 395 -22.76 -12.81 1.78
CA PRO A 395 -22.43 -11.43 1.39
C PRO A 395 -22.28 -10.50 2.60
N GLY A 396 -21.14 -9.81 2.70
CA GLY A 396 -20.98 -8.66 3.60
C GLY A 396 -21.66 -7.46 2.96
N ALA A 397 -22.64 -6.89 3.65
CA ALA A 397 -23.38 -5.76 3.16
C ALA A 397 -23.08 -4.49 3.93
N PHE A 398 -23.00 -3.38 3.21
CA PHE A 398 -23.02 -2.03 3.78
C PHE A 398 -23.84 -1.11 2.87
N VAL A 399 -24.40 -0.07 3.46
CA VAL A 399 -25.22 0.90 2.74
C VAL A 399 -24.39 2.16 2.55
N LEU A 400 -24.42 2.73 1.34
CA LEU A 400 -23.80 4.02 1.06
C LEU A 400 -24.52 5.12 1.85
N THR A 401 -23.76 6.03 2.42
CA THR A 401 -24.28 7.07 3.33
C THR A 401 -25.16 8.07 2.60
N GLN A 402 -24.88 8.31 1.32
CA GLN A 402 -25.56 9.31 0.52
C GLN A 402 -26.80 8.72 -0.19
N GLN A 403 -27.77 9.59 -0.45
CA GLN A 403 -28.97 9.27 -1.23
C GLN A 403 -28.81 9.73 -2.69
N ASN A 404 -29.66 9.22 -3.58
CA ASN A 404 -29.62 9.52 -5.01
C ASN A 404 -28.27 9.18 -5.68
N VAL A 405 -27.65 8.13 -5.22
CA VAL A 405 -26.41 7.62 -5.84
C VAL A 405 -26.76 7.07 -7.22
N ASP A 406 -25.93 7.41 -8.19
CA ASP A 406 -25.96 6.82 -9.52
C ASP A 406 -25.34 5.42 -9.47
N PRO A 407 -26.13 4.33 -9.64
CA PRO A 407 -25.65 2.96 -9.49
C PRO A 407 -24.48 2.63 -10.44
N ASP A 408 -24.52 3.19 -11.65
CA ASP A 408 -23.54 2.90 -12.71
C ASP A 408 -22.15 3.49 -12.42
N THR A 409 -22.03 4.26 -11.33
CA THR A 409 -20.80 4.97 -10.98
C THR A 409 -20.12 4.46 -9.73
N VAL A 410 -20.73 3.47 -9.08
CA VAL A 410 -20.21 2.95 -7.81
C VAL A 410 -18.95 2.16 -8.04
N ALA A 411 -17.83 2.64 -7.49
CA ALA A 411 -16.57 1.93 -7.45
C ALA A 411 -16.19 1.63 -5.99
N ILE A 412 -16.03 0.37 -5.68
CA ILE A 412 -15.68 -0.11 -4.34
C ILE A 412 -14.23 -0.53 -4.31
N TYR A 413 -13.50 0.01 -3.35
CA TYR A 413 -12.11 -0.36 -3.08
C TYR A 413 -12.02 -1.04 -1.73
N MET A 414 -11.24 -2.10 -1.65
CA MET A 414 -10.86 -2.74 -0.39
C MET A 414 -9.47 -2.25 0.01
N ARG A 415 -9.30 -1.86 1.27
CA ARG A 415 -7.97 -1.55 1.79
C ARG A 415 -7.21 -2.85 2.05
N SER A 416 -6.07 -3.01 1.40
CA SER A 416 -5.21 -4.16 1.59
C SER A 416 -4.69 -4.21 3.04
N THR A 417 -4.79 -5.37 3.67
CA THR A 417 -4.14 -5.65 4.95
C THR A 417 -2.69 -6.10 4.78
N LEU A 418 -2.25 -6.29 3.55
CA LEU A 418 -0.88 -6.67 3.18
C LEU A 418 -0.13 -5.47 2.62
N PRO A 419 1.17 -5.32 2.90
CA PRO A 419 1.99 -4.29 2.27
C PRO A 419 1.95 -4.41 0.73
N PRO A 420 1.85 -3.30 0.00
CA PRO A 420 2.02 -1.89 0.39
C PRO A 420 0.79 -1.20 1.02
N PHE A 421 -0.25 -1.89 1.44
CA PHE A 421 -1.50 -1.35 2.02
C PHE A 421 -2.32 -0.47 1.08
N ASP A 422 -2.21 -0.74 -0.21
CA ASP A 422 -2.90 -0.01 -1.27
C ASP A 422 -4.41 -0.31 -1.29
N LEU A 423 -5.15 0.56 -1.95
CA LEU A 423 -6.56 0.33 -2.25
C LEU A 423 -6.67 -0.61 -3.46
N ILE A 424 -7.48 -1.65 -3.33
CA ILE A 424 -7.72 -2.66 -4.36
C ILE A 424 -9.14 -2.45 -4.89
N LEU A 425 -9.25 -2.11 -6.15
CA LEU A 425 -10.55 -1.97 -6.82
C LEU A 425 -11.25 -3.33 -6.92
N LEU A 426 -12.49 -3.39 -6.46
CA LEU A 426 -13.38 -4.52 -6.64
C LEU A 426 -14.17 -4.36 -7.95
N VAL A 427 -14.53 -5.46 -8.57
CA VAL A 427 -15.27 -5.48 -9.84
C VAL A 427 -16.71 -5.87 -9.55
N GLU A 428 -17.66 -5.04 -9.99
CA GLU A 428 -19.08 -5.33 -9.89
C GLU A 428 -19.46 -6.60 -10.69
N GLY A 429 -20.43 -7.36 -10.16
CA GLY A 429 -20.82 -8.63 -10.74
C GLY A 429 -19.84 -9.81 -10.46
N ILE A 430 -18.61 -9.52 -10.08
CA ILE A 430 -17.59 -10.52 -9.71
C ILE A 430 -17.34 -10.53 -8.21
N HIS A 431 -17.14 -9.36 -7.61
CA HIS A 431 -16.78 -9.22 -6.21
C HIS A 431 -17.92 -8.66 -5.36
N TYR A 432 -18.76 -7.80 -5.93
CA TYR A 432 -19.90 -7.19 -5.26
C TYR A 432 -21.09 -7.01 -6.20
N LEU A 433 -22.25 -6.76 -5.61
CA LEU A 433 -23.49 -6.34 -6.29
C LEU A 433 -23.99 -5.04 -5.64
N VAL A 434 -24.59 -4.20 -6.47
CA VAL A 434 -25.26 -2.98 -6.05
C VAL A 434 -26.76 -3.22 -6.03
N ASN A 435 -27.41 -3.06 -4.88
CA ASN A 435 -28.83 -3.27 -4.71
C ASN A 435 -29.52 -1.96 -4.27
N PRO A 436 -30.52 -1.46 -4.99
CA PRO A 436 -31.30 -0.31 -4.55
C PRO A 436 -32.09 -0.62 -3.27
N VAL A 437 -31.93 0.21 -2.24
CA VAL A 437 -32.69 0.14 -0.98
C VAL A 437 -33.28 1.52 -0.67
N GLY A 438 -34.50 1.77 -1.07
CA GLY A 438 -35.13 3.09 -0.99
C GLY A 438 -34.43 4.10 -1.91
N ASN A 439 -33.91 5.20 -1.32
CA ASN A 439 -33.13 6.22 -2.04
C ASN A 439 -31.61 5.99 -1.90
N SER A 440 -31.18 4.93 -1.25
CA SER A 440 -29.78 4.57 -1.04
C SER A 440 -29.42 3.28 -1.77
N LEU A 441 -28.15 2.96 -1.85
CA LEU A 441 -27.65 1.72 -2.42
C LEU A 441 -26.98 0.88 -1.35
N GLU A 442 -27.33 -0.40 -1.33
CA GLU A 442 -26.65 -1.42 -0.53
C GLU A 442 -25.61 -2.14 -1.39
N ILE A 443 -24.40 -2.18 -0.90
CA ILE A 443 -23.28 -2.88 -1.53
C ILE A 443 -23.11 -4.24 -0.86
N ASN A 444 -23.32 -5.30 -1.62
CA ASN A 444 -23.16 -6.68 -1.15
C ASN A 444 -21.87 -7.28 -1.68
N VAL A 445 -20.81 -7.30 -0.85
CA VAL A 445 -19.53 -7.92 -1.20
C VAL A 445 -19.59 -9.40 -0.88
N PHE A 446 -19.50 -10.25 -1.89
CA PHE A 446 -19.64 -11.72 -1.76
C PHE A 446 -18.35 -12.47 -2.12
N LEU A 447 -17.40 -11.84 -2.79
CA LEU A 447 -16.13 -12.43 -3.15
C LEU A 447 -15.01 -11.42 -2.98
N LEU A 448 -13.90 -11.81 -2.41
CA LEU A 448 -12.69 -11.00 -2.33
C LEU A 448 -11.70 -11.43 -3.41
N PRO A 449 -10.94 -10.48 -3.99
CA PRO A 449 -9.88 -10.83 -4.94
C PRO A 449 -8.78 -11.64 -4.25
N PRO A 450 -8.21 -12.68 -4.89
CA PRO A 450 -7.05 -13.37 -4.35
C PRO A 450 -5.86 -12.40 -4.10
N PRO A 451 -5.09 -12.54 -3.03
CA PRO A 451 -5.03 -13.68 -2.09
C PRO A 451 -5.90 -13.52 -0.84
N PHE A 452 -6.84 -12.58 -0.79
CA PHE A 452 -7.59 -12.27 0.42
C PHE A 452 -8.63 -13.35 0.72
N LEU A 453 -8.72 -13.70 2.00
CA LEU A 453 -9.65 -14.69 2.53
C LEU A 453 -10.86 -13.98 3.16
N PRO A 454 -12.00 -14.67 3.35
CA PRO A 454 -13.10 -14.11 4.14
C PRO A 454 -12.62 -13.58 5.48
N GLY A 455 -13.04 -12.36 5.83
CA GLY A 455 -12.55 -11.65 7.01
C GLY A 455 -13.16 -10.26 7.11
N THR A 456 -12.70 -9.47 8.06
CA THR A 456 -13.12 -8.08 8.25
C THR A 456 -12.12 -7.15 7.56
N TYR A 457 -12.64 -6.28 6.71
CA TYR A 457 -11.85 -5.35 5.91
C TYR A 457 -12.46 -3.95 5.92
N ASP A 458 -11.63 -2.97 5.69
CA ASP A 458 -12.08 -1.60 5.45
C ASP A 458 -12.33 -1.43 3.95
N PHE A 459 -13.51 -0.96 3.61
CA PHE A 459 -13.85 -0.61 2.25
C PHE A 459 -13.92 0.91 2.09
N VAL A 460 -13.73 1.34 0.87
CA VAL A 460 -13.84 2.73 0.47
C VAL A 460 -14.72 2.76 -0.76
N ALA A 461 -15.78 3.55 -0.71
CA ALA A 461 -16.68 3.73 -1.84
C ALA A 461 -16.40 5.07 -2.52
N THR A 462 -16.39 5.05 -3.85
CA THR A 462 -16.38 6.23 -4.69
C THR A 462 -17.56 6.12 -5.63
N TYR A 463 -18.39 7.15 -5.73
CA TYR A 463 -19.59 7.13 -6.55
C TYR A 463 -20.05 8.55 -6.87
N ALA A 464 -20.97 8.67 -7.80
CA ALA A 464 -21.59 9.94 -8.11
C ALA A 464 -23.02 10.00 -7.62
N LEU A 465 -23.44 11.20 -7.26
CA LEU A 465 -24.82 11.52 -6.93
C LEU A 465 -25.48 12.14 -8.16
N THR A 466 -26.65 11.67 -8.53
CA THR A 466 -27.53 12.37 -9.48
C THR A 466 -28.10 13.58 -8.77
N THR A 467 -27.45 14.71 -8.90
CA THR A 467 -27.83 15.90 -8.17
C THR A 467 -28.33 16.99 -9.11
N GLY A 468 -29.27 17.78 -8.63
CA GLY A 468 -29.53 19.09 -9.21
C GLY A 468 -28.38 20.06 -8.92
N THR A 469 -28.44 21.23 -9.52
CA THR A 469 -27.50 22.32 -9.22
C THR A 469 -27.63 22.75 -7.76
N PHE A 470 -26.56 22.86 -7.04
CA PHE A 470 -26.55 23.43 -5.68
C PHE A 470 -25.29 24.28 -5.44
N GLU A 471 -25.45 25.20 -4.51
CA GLU A 471 -24.35 25.96 -3.93
C GLU A 471 -24.36 25.76 -2.44
N MET A 472 -23.21 25.38 -1.87
CA MET A 472 -23.04 25.11 -0.44
C MET A 472 -21.86 25.87 0.11
N ARG A 473 -21.98 26.35 1.32
CA ARG A 473 -20.87 26.92 2.09
C ARG A 473 -20.65 26.11 3.37
N THR A 474 -19.44 25.65 3.57
CA THR A 474 -19.02 24.95 4.78
C THR A 474 -18.01 25.81 5.53
N ASN A 475 -18.31 26.13 6.78
CA ASN A 475 -17.43 26.82 7.68
C ASN A 475 -16.92 25.84 8.72
N SER A 476 -15.60 25.83 8.99
CA SER A 476 -15.02 25.05 10.06
C SER A 476 -14.18 25.92 11.00
N THR A 477 -14.31 25.63 12.27
CA THR A 477 -13.51 26.28 13.34
C THR A 477 -12.87 25.21 14.17
N GLY A 478 -11.55 25.17 14.14
CA GLY A 478 -10.76 24.24 14.93
C GLY A 478 -9.93 24.98 15.98
N PHE A 479 -9.83 24.39 17.16
CA PHE A 479 -8.92 24.82 18.22
C PHE A 479 -8.21 23.59 18.79
N HIS A 480 -6.92 23.72 19.04
CA HIS A 480 -6.18 22.69 19.75
C HIS A 480 -5.22 23.31 20.76
N THR A 481 -5.01 22.63 21.85
CA THR A 481 -3.98 22.99 22.81
C THR A 481 -3.38 21.73 23.44
N SER A 482 -2.08 21.79 23.70
CA SER A 482 -1.38 20.78 24.48
C SER A 482 -0.30 21.40 25.33
N VAL A 483 -0.01 20.76 26.45
CA VAL A 483 1.04 21.20 27.37
C VAL A 483 1.95 20.03 27.68
N ASP A 484 3.16 20.06 27.17
CA ASP A 484 4.20 19.12 27.56
C ASP A 484 4.71 19.50 28.95
N LEU A 485 4.61 18.58 29.88
CA LEU A 485 5.05 18.72 31.26
C LEU A 485 6.10 17.66 31.60
N LEU A 486 6.89 17.93 32.64
CA LEU A 486 7.89 16.98 33.16
C LEU A 486 8.89 16.51 32.07
N ASP A 487 9.40 17.44 31.29
CA ASP A 487 10.31 17.16 30.17
C ASP A 487 9.64 16.28 29.08
N ALA A 488 8.41 16.63 28.71
CA ALA A 488 7.54 15.95 27.76
C ALA A 488 7.10 14.51 28.16
N ARG A 489 7.19 14.17 29.45
CA ARG A 489 6.68 12.89 29.94
C ARG A 489 5.16 12.85 30.07
N LEU A 490 4.54 13.99 30.31
CA LEU A 490 3.09 14.12 30.48
C LEU A 490 2.58 15.22 29.55
N THR A 491 1.64 14.86 28.67
CA THR A 491 1.08 15.79 27.68
C THR A 491 -0.46 15.72 27.74
N PRO A 492 -1.13 16.52 28.55
CA PRO A 492 -2.56 16.77 28.40
C PRO A 492 -2.80 17.58 27.11
N TYR A 493 -3.90 17.29 26.43
CA TYR A 493 -4.30 18.03 25.26
C TYR A 493 -5.82 18.13 25.14
N TYR A 494 -6.26 19.15 24.44
CA TYR A 494 -7.65 19.36 24.09
C TYR A 494 -7.74 19.76 22.61
N ARG A 495 -8.73 19.21 21.92
CA ARG A 495 -9.06 19.52 20.53
C ARG A 495 -10.56 19.80 20.42
N PHE A 496 -10.88 20.81 19.67
CA PHE A 496 -12.24 21.21 19.34
C PHE A 496 -12.32 21.40 17.83
N LEU A 497 -13.38 20.89 17.21
CA LEU A 497 -13.70 21.13 15.81
C LEU A 497 -15.21 21.32 15.70
N ALA A 498 -15.63 22.44 15.13
CA ALA A 498 -16.99 22.68 14.72
C ALA A 498 -17.04 22.85 13.19
N VAL A 499 -17.95 22.16 12.56
CA VAL A 499 -18.20 22.24 11.11
C VAL A 499 -19.68 22.59 10.93
N ARG A 500 -19.95 23.57 10.08
CA ARG A 500 -21.31 23.99 9.73
C ARG A 500 -21.43 24.18 8.23
N SER A 501 -22.43 23.54 7.65
CA SER A 501 -22.71 23.62 6.23
C SER A 501 -24.08 24.26 5.97
N ASP A 502 -24.10 25.31 5.17
CA ASP A 502 -25.29 26.04 4.74
C ASP A 502 -25.48 25.83 3.23
N VAL A 503 -26.62 25.32 2.80
CA VAL A 503 -27.04 25.30 1.37
C VAL A 503 -27.52 26.70 1.00
N LEU A 504 -26.79 27.36 0.10
CA LEU A 504 -27.06 28.75 -0.29
C LEU A 504 -28.05 28.81 -1.43
N ALA A 505 -28.01 27.87 -2.37
CA ALA A 505 -28.90 27.76 -3.51
C ALA A 505 -29.07 26.31 -3.99
N GLY A 506 -30.17 25.98 -4.64
CA GLY A 506 -30.43 24.66 -5.19
C GLY A 506 -30.87 23.63 -4.17
N VAL A 507 -30.69 22.35 -4.51
CA VAL A 507 -31.04 21.21 -3.64
C VAL A 507 -29.82 20.36 -3.47
N PHE A 508 -29.26 20.35 -2.26
CA PHE A 508 -28.18 19.44 -1.90
C PHE A 508 -28.75 18.04 -1.65
N PRO A 509 -28.21 16.99 -2.27
CA PRO A 509 -28.79 15.65 -2.20
C PRO A 509 -28.52 14.91 -0.89
N GLY A 510 -27.57 15.40 -0.10
CA GLY A 510 -27.20 14.80 1.18
C GLY A 510 -27.75 15.55 2.38
N VAL A 511 -27.30 15.16 3.56
CA VAL A 511 -27.56 15.90 4.82
C VAL A 511 -26.42 16.89 5.02
N PRO A 512 -26.70 18.21 5.18
CA PRO A 512 -25.67 19.18 5.50
C PRO A 512 -24.92 18.78 6.77
N LEU A 513 -23.61 18.91 6.76
CA LEU A 513 -22.77 18.51 7.89
C LEU A 513 -22.76 19.64 8.94
N ASP A 514 -23.55 19.48 10.01
CA ASP A 514 -23.47 20.30 11.21
C ASP A 514 -22.99 19.45 12.36
N SER A 515 -21.71 19.56 12.68
CA SER A 515 -21.10 18.71 13.70
C SER A 515 -20.16 19.46 14.62
N THR A 516 -20.06 18.96 15.85
CA THR A 516 -19.11 19.45 16.85
C THR A 516 -18.37 18.28 17.47
N THR A 517 -17.04 18.35 17.45
CA THR A 517 -16.16 17.34 18.06
C THR A 517 -15.37 17.99 19.19
N ASN A 518 -15.45 17.39 20.37
CA ASN A 518 -14.66 17.77 21.53
C ASN A 518 -13.82 16.56 21.95
N THR A 519 -12.52 16.70 21.99
CA THR A 519 -11.61 15.64 22.45
C THR A 519 -10.69 16.15 23.54
N LEU A 520 -10.72 15.49 24.69
CA LEU A 520 -9.80 15.69 25.79
C LEU A 520 -8.93 14.45 25.96
N GLY A 521 -7.63 14.61 25.97
CA GLY A 521 -6.73 13.48 26.09
C GLY A 521 -5.51 13.74 26.95
N LEU A 522 -4.86 12.66 27.32
CA LEU A 522 -3.66 12.64 28.13
C LEU A 522 -2.69 11.60 27.57
N SER A 523 -1.46 12.00 27.29
CA SER A 523 -0.36 11.08 26.93
C SER A 523 0.69 11.13 28.03
N TYR A 524 1.18 9.96 28.45
CA TYR A 524 2.27 9.83 29.41
C TYR A 524 3.33 8.89 28.88
N GLN A 525 4.60 9.31 28.96
CA GLN A 525 5.74 8.52 28.55
C GLN A 525 6.88 8.64 29.56
N GLU A 526 7.24 7.53 30.19
CA GLU A 526 8.39 7.48 31.08
C GLU A 526 9.10 6.13 30.98
N GLY A 527 10.38 6.18 30.66
CA GLY A 527 11.20 4.98 30.52
C GLY A 527 10.61 4.01 29.48
N PRO A 528 10.27 2.78 29.91
CA PRO A 528 9.69 1.79 29.01
C PRO A 528 8.19 1.95 28.75
N TRP A 529 7.52 2.82 29.48
CA TRP A 529 6.07 2.99 29.47
C TRP A 529 5.64 4.14 28.56
N ARG A 530 4.65 3.88 27.76
CA ARG A 530 3.87 4.88 27.04
C ARG A 530 2.40 4.58 27.25
N THR A 531 1.66 5.55 27.77
CA THR A 531 0.22 5.45 27.95
C THR A 531 -0.49 6.61 27.28
N PHE A 532 -1.68 6.35 26.83
CA PHE A 532 -2.51 7.30 26.13
C PHE A 532 -3.95 7.08 26.55
N GLY A 533 -4.70 8.15 26.75
CA GLY A 533 -6.12 8.09 27.00
C GLY A 533 -6.82 9.34 26.46
N GLU A 534 -7.96 9.16 25.85
CA GLU A 534 -8.79 10.26 25.36
C GLU A 534 -10.28 9.98 25.53
N VAL A 535 -11.03 11.06 25.63
CA VAL A 535 -12.49 11.08 25.60
C VAL A 535 -12.91 12.04 24.51
N THR A 536 -13.76 11.56 23.61
CA THR A 536 -14.31 12.34 22.51
C THR A 536 -15.82 12.37 22.60
N ARG A 537 -16.38 13.55 22.47
CA ARG A 537 -17.80 13.75 22.27
C ARG A 537 -18.02 14.31 20.87
N PHE A 538 -18.76 13.58 20.07
CA PHE A 538 -19.15 13.96 18.71
C PHE A 538 -20.65 14.22 18.69
N GLU A 539 -21.03 15.43 18.37
CA GLU A 539 -22.41 15.87 18.21
C GLU A 539 -22.69 16.06 16.72
N TRP A 540 -23.63 15.34 16.20
CA TRP A 540 -24.11 15.42 14.82
C TRP A 540 -25.57 14.97 14.80
N ASP A 541 -26.38 15.59 13.96
CA ASP A 541 -27.82 15.30 13.91
C ASP A 541 -28.15 13.88 13.43
N VAL A 542 -27.20 13.23 12.73
CA VAL A 542 -27.41 11.91 12.12
C VAL A 542 -26.92 10.77 13.01
N SER A 543 -25.79 10.93 13.65
CA SER A 543 -25.19 9.87 14.45
C SER A 543 -24.22 10.41 15.52
N PRO A 544 -24.75 11.02 16.59
CA PRO A 544 -23.92 11.50 17.70
C PRO A 544 -23.33 10.32 18.48
N TYR A 545 -22.11 10.50 19.00
CA TYR A 545 -21.52 9.49 19.88
C TYR A 545 -20.61 10.08 20.95
N ASP A 546 -20.50 9.35 22.04
CA ASP A 546 -19.48 9.53 23.07
C ASP A 546 -18.49 8.36 23.00
N GLU A 547 -17.20 8.66 22.96
CA GLU A 547 -16.13 7.68 22.85
C GLU A 547 -15.09 7.88 23.95
N TRP A 548 -14.57 6.79 24.48
CA TRP A 548 -13.31 6.82 25.22
C TRP A 548 -12.37 5.73 24.71
N ARG A 549 -11.09 6.05 24.71
CA ARG A 549 -10.02 5.18 24.26
C ARG A 549 -8.85 5.27 25.22
N ALA A 550 -8.27 4.12 25.53
CA ALA A 550 -7.08 4.04 26.36
C ALA A 550 -6.10 3.04 25.78
N GLU A 551 -4.83 3.36 25.79
CA GLU A 551 -3.76 2.50 25.34
C GLU A 551 -2.58 2.54 26.31
N VAL A 552 -2.00 1.37 26.56
CA VAL A 552 -0.79 1.22 27.37
C VAL A 552 0.21 0.40 26.55
N GLN A 553 1.40 0.91 26.41
CA GLN A 553 2.52 0.28 25.72
C GLN A 553 3.69 0.16 26.69
N TYR A 554 4.33 -1.00 26.71
CA TYR A 554 5.55 -1.23 27.44
C TYR A 554 6.61 -1.80 26.51
N THR A 555 7.74 -1.11 26.38
CA THR A 555 8.87 -1.54 25.53
C THR A 555 10.14 -1.44 26.34
N ARG A 556 10.80 -2.59 26.60
CA ARG A 556 12.03 -2.61 27.38
C ARG A 556 13.04 -3.61 26.81
N SER A 557 14.27 -3.16 26.71
CA SER A 557 15.42 -4.06 26.64
C SER A 557 15.88 -4.33 28.06
N LEU A 558 15.64 -5.55 28.57
CA LEU A 558 16.06 -5.96 29.91
C LEU A 558 17.57 -6.14 29.97
N ASP A 559 18.15 -6.58 28.87
CA ASP A 559 19.58 -6.60 28.61
C ASP A 559 19.81 -6.38 27.09
N PRO A 560 21.04 -6.22 26.58
CA PRO A 560 21.30 -6.04 25.15
C PRO A 560 20.74 -7.15 24.24
N THR A 561 20.44 -8.30 24.83
CA THR A 561 19.98 -9.50 24.12
C THR A 561 18.50 -9.84 24.35
N LEU A 562 17.84 -9.21 25.32
CA LEU A 562 16.44 -9.50 25.65
C LEU A 562 15.58 -8.25 25.49
N ARG A 563 14.66 -8.31 24.53
CA ARG A 563 13.68 -7.27 24.25
C ARG A 563 12.29 -7.80 24.55
N LEU A 564 11.54 -6.99 25.27
CA LEU A 564 10.14 -7.23 25.60
C LEU A 564 9.31 -6.05 25.10
N TRP A 565 8.22 -6.36 24.41
CA TRP A 565 7.21 -5.41 24.02
C TRP A 565 5.84 -5.95 24.39
N THR A 566 4.97 -5.12 24.93
CA THR A 566 3.56 -5.44 25.18
C THR A 566 2.71 -4.20 25.00
N SER A 567 1.49 -4.36 24.54
CA SER A 567 0.49 -3.31 24.44
C SER A 567 -0.88 -3.81 24.85
N GLY A 568 -1.68 -2.90 25.38
CA GLY A 568 -3.09 -3.10 25.64
C GLY A 568 -3.86 -1.86 25.20
N ALA A 569 -4.97 -2.04 24.50
CA ALA A 569 -5.85 -0.98 24.07
C ALA A 569 -7.30 -1.32 24.45
N LEU A 570 -8.01 -0.31 24.91
CA LEU A 570 -9.43 -0.36 25.23
C LEU A 570 -10.12 0.74 24.45
N PHE A 571 -11.26 0.43 23.89
CA PHE A 571 -12.09 1.34 23.12
C PHE A 571 -13.55 1.12 23.55
N HIS A 572 -14.28 2.22 23.71
CA HIS A 572 -15.70 2.20 24.00
C HIS A 572 -16.36 3.38 23.30
N ARG A 573 -17.37 3.12 22.52
CA ARG A 573 -18.19 4.13 21.85
C ARG A 573 -19.66 3.86 22.11
N ARG A 574 -20.38 4.88 22.49
CA ARG A 574 -21.81 4.83 22.77
C ARG A 574 -22.54 5.74 21.80
N TYR A 575 -23.54 5.22 21.13
CA TYR A 575 -24.49 5.95 20.29
C TYR A 575 -25.79 6.14 21.05
N PRO A 576 -26.01 7.31 21.68
CA PRO A 576 -27.17 7.53 22.57
C PRO A 576 -28.50 7.48 21.84
N ASP A 577 -28.55 7.94 20.59
CA ASP A 577 -29.75 8.04 19.79
C ASP A 577 -29.81 6.99 18.66
N GLY A 578 -28.91 6.01 18.69
CA GLY A 578 -28.71 5.08 17.61
C GLY A 578 -27.93 5.69 16.44
N SER A 579 -27.91 4.99 15.31
CA SER A 579 -27.33 5.48 14.07
C SER A 579 -28.40 5.43 12.97
N SER A 580 -28.55 6.49 12.23
CA SER A 580 -29.49 6.53 11.10
C SER A 580 -29.10 5.59 9.94
N VAL A 581 -27.86 5.12 9.95
CA VAL A 581 -27.29 4.29 8.87
C VAL A 581 -27.35 2.79 9.18
N GLY A 582 -27.56 2.38 10.42
CA GLY A 582 -27.52 0.96 10.74
C GLY A 582 -28.56 0.52 11.76
N GLU A 583 -28.52 1.06 12.95
CA GLU A 583 -29.35 0.64 14.08
C GLU A 583 -30.06 1.87 14.67
N PRO A 584 -31.40 1.96 14.54
CA PRO A 584 -32.13 3.12 15.06
C PRO A 584 -32.22 3.17 16.58
N ASN A 585 -31.83 2.09 17.27
CA ASN A 585 -31.85 2.03 18.73
C ASN A 585 -30.49 2.41 19.30
N PRO A 586 -30.44 2.94 20.54
CA PRO A 586 -29.18 3.17 21.23
C PRO A 586 -28.34 1.89 21.32
N TYR A 587 -27.07 1.96 20.97
CA TYR A 587 -26.15 0.83 21.07
C TYR A 587 -24.74 1.26 21.48
N THR A 588 -23.92 0.29 21.81
CA THR A 588 -22.56 0.49 22.28
C THR A 588 -21.62 -0.44 21.53
N GLU A 589 -20.47 0.08 21.15
CA GLU A 589 -19.34 -0.68 20.60
C GLU A 589 -18.20 -0.67 21.61
N GLU A 590 -17.66 -1.83 21.89
CA GLU A 590 -16.53 -1.99 22.81
C GLU A 590 -15.45 -2.85 22.16
N SER A 591 -14.19 -2.48 22.33
CA SER A 591 -13.11 -3.39 21.98
C SER A 591 -12.01 -3.40 23.02
N ALA A 592 -11.42 -4.57 23.18
CA ALA A 592 -10.25 -4.78 24.03
C ALA A 592 -9.21 -5.58 23.23
N THR A 593 -8.01 -5.04 23.12
CA THR A 593 -6.90 -5.71 22.43
C THR A 593 -5.70 -5.77 23.39
N VAL A 594 -5.09 -6.94 23.47
CA VAL A 594 -3.83 -7.15 24.19
C VAL A 594 -2.87 -7.84 23.24
N SER A 595 -1.63 -7.35 23.16
CA SER A 595 -0.59 -7.97 22.37
C SER A 595 0.76 -7.89 23.08
N GLY A 596 1.65 -8.81 22.73
CA GLY A 596 3.00 -8.80 23.26
C GLY A 596 3.95 -9.68 22.49
N SER A 597 5.22 -9.33 22.56
CA SER A 597 6.30 -10.13 21.97
C SER A 597 7.54 -10.09 22.84
N VAL A 598 8.28 -11.18 22.79
CA VAL A 598 9.58 -11.32 23.44
C VAL A 598 10.58 -11.83 22.42
N GLN A 599 11.76 -11.24 22.44
CA GLN A 599 12.90 -11.66 21.61
C GLN A 599 14.12 -11.79 22.50
N LYS A 600 14.79 -12.94 22.43
CA LYS A 600 16.01 -13.21 23.19
C LYS A 600 17.10 -13.74 22.28
N GLU A 601 18.26 -13.11 22.35
CA GLU A 601 19.50 -13.56 21.72
C GLU A 601 20.36 -14.32 22.72
N PHE A 602 20.90 -15.46 22.32
CA PHE A 602 21.80 -16.31 23.11
C PHE A 602 23.07 -16.62 22.32
N LEU A 603 24.09 -17.16 22.99
CA LEU A 603 25.30 -17.66 22.36
C LEU A 603 25.93 -16.62 21.42
N GLU A 604 26.17 -15.42 21.91
CA GLU A 604 26.76 -14.32 21.11
C GLU A 604 25.97 -14.03 19.81
N ARG A 605 24.63 -14.07 19.88
CA ARG A 605 23.67 -13.90 18.77
C ARG A 605 23.58 -15.07 17.79
N ALA A 606 24.21 -16.21 18.12
CA ALA A 606 24.08 -17.40 17.29
C ALA A 606 22.67 -18.04 17.39
N LEU A 607 21.98 -17.90 18.53
CA LEU A 607 20.63 -18.39 18.75
C LEU A 607 19.70 -17.22 19.05
N LEU A 608 18.67 -17.08 18.23
CA LEU A 608 17.59 -16.13 18.41
C LEU A 608 16.30 -16.88 18.69
N LEU A 609 15.65 -16.56 19.79
CA LEU A 609 14.30 -17.00 20.10
C LEU A 609 13.36 -15.78 20.06
N SER A 610 12.25 -15.93 19.41
CA SER A 610 11.18 -14.92 19.43
C SER A 610 9.83 -15.59 19.63
N GLY A 611 8.93 -14.90 20.30
CA GLY A 611 7.56 -15.32 20.47
C GLY A 611 6.68 -14.13 20.75
N GLY A 612 5.42 -14.25 20.38
CA GLY A 612 4.45 -13.20 20.58
C GLY A 612 3.04 -13.71 20.43
N GLY A 613 2.10 -12.84 20.74
CA GLY A 613 0.70 -13.12 20.53
C GLY A 613 -0.16 -11.88 20.71
N SER A 614 -1.36 -11.98 20.23
CA SER A 614 -2.39 -10.98 20.40
C SER A 614 -3.74 -11.63 20.67
N PHE A 615 -4.57 -10.92 21.41
CA PHE A 615 -5.98 -11.20 21.58
C PHE A 615 -6.75 -9.92 21.40
N SER A 616 -7.83 -9.97 20.62
CA SER A 616 -8.74 -8.85 20.41
C SER A 616 -10.18 -9.34 20.57
N ARG A 617 -10.97 -8.58 21.31
CA ARG A 617 -12.39 -8.78 21.46
C ARG A 617 -13.13 -7.52 21.07
N VAL A 618 -14.11 -7.66 20.21
CA VAL A 618 -15.02 -6.59 19.79
C VAL A 618 -16.42 -7.00 20.17
N LEU A 619 -17.16 -6.11 20.85
CA LEU A 619 -18.57 -6.27 21.22
C LEU A 619 -19.36 -5.13 20.61
N GLY A 620 -20.54 -5.42 20.05
CA GLY A 620 -21.38 -4.41 19.42
C GLY A 620 -22.50 -5.02 18.62
N LEU A 621 -22.75 -4.50 17.43
CA LEU A 621 -23.71 -5.10 16.49
C LEU A 621 -23.24 -6.48 16.04
N VAL A 622 -21.95 -6.66 15.97
CA VAL A 622 -21.30 -7.94 15.69
C VAL A 622 -20.23 -8.19 16.74
N ASP A 623 -20.38 -9.27 17.49
CA ASP A 623 -19.38 -9.69 18.45
C ASP A 623 -18.30 -10.50 17.75
N SER A 624 -17.03 -10.17 17.97
CA SER A 624 -15.91 -10.94 17.42
C SER A 624 -14.78 -11.07 18.43
N ASP A 625 -14.21 -12.27 18.48
CA ASP A 625 -12.97 -12.56 19.19
C ASP A 625 -11.92 -13.02 18.17
N SER A 626 -10.71 -12.50 18.25
CA SER A 626 -9.58 -12.98 17.45
C SER A 626 -8.35 -13.14 18.34
N TYR A 627 -7.55 -14.14 18.00
CA TYR A 627 -6.29 -14.38 18.69
C TYR A 627 -5.21 -14.83 17.72
N SER A 628 -3.98 -14.45 18.02
CA SER A 628 -2.80 -14.96 17.32
C SER A 628 -1.71 -15.31 18.31
N ALA A 629 -0.93 -16.31 17.99
CA ALA A 629 0.27 -16.66 18.73
C ALA A 629 1.35 -17.10 17.75
N ASN A 630 2.59 -16.67 17.97
CA ASN A 630 3.73 -17.11 17.18
C ASN A 630 4.93 -17.42 18.08
N ALA A 631 5.73 -18.37 17.64
CA ALA A 631 7.02 -18.67 18.24
C ALA A 631 8.01 -19.03 17.14
N SER A 632 9.21 -18.51 17.19
CA SER A 632 10.26 -18.86 16.24
C SER A 632 11.62 -18.98 16.91
N MET A 633 12.43 -19.84 16.33
CA MET A 633 13.83 -20.07 16.70
C MET A 633 14.70 -19.99 15.46
N SER A 634 15.80 -19.27 15.53
CA SER A 634 16.83 -19.27 14.49
C SER A 634 18.19 -19.51 15.18
N TYR A 635 18.93 -20.51 14.70
CA TYR A 635 20.21 -20.89 15.25
C TYR A 635 21.27 -21.01 14.15
N ARG A 636 22.39 -20.29 14.31
CA ARG A 636 23.50 -20.30 13.37
C ARG A 636 24.76 -20.81 14.02
N ILE A 637 25.32 -21.92 13.48
CA ILE A 637 26.59 -22.50 13.92
C ILE A 637 27.51 -22.60 12.71
N GLY A 638 28.46 -21.70 12.61
CA GLY A 638 29.39 -21.68 11.48
C GLY A 638 28.65 -21.57 10.14
N LYS A 639 28.68 -22.64 9.35
CA LYS A 639 28.04 -22.75 8.04
C LYS A 639 26.59 -23.30 8.07
N LEU A 640 26.09 -23.67 9.27
CA LEU A 640 24.78 -24.24 9.47
C LEU A 640 23.83 -23.21 10.06
N GLU A 641 22.65 -23.04 9.44
CA GLU A 641 21.53 -22.25 9.93
C GLU A 641 20.32 -23.17 10.08
N LEU A 642 19.72 -23.15 11.27
CA LEU A 642 18.49 -23.86 11.62
C LEU A 642 17.44 -22.83 11.98
N ALA A 643 16.25 -22.95 11.44
CA ALA A 643 15.11 -22.17 11.85
C ALA A 643 13.87 -23.04 12.00
N ALA A 644 13.06 -22.75 13.00
CA ALA A 644 11.78 -23.40 13.21
C ALA A 644 10.80 -22.39 13.77
N GLY A 645 9.52 -22.56 13.45
CA GLY A 645 8.48 -21.70 13.97
C GLY A 645 7.13 -22.34 13.95
N ALA A 646 6.26 -21.73 14.75
CA ALA A 646 4.85 -22.08 14.83
C ALA A 646 4.02 -20.78 14.91
N GLU A 647 2.93 -20.75 14.21
CA GLU A 647 1.97 -19.66 14.22
C GLU A 647 0.57 -20.25 14.38
N LEU A 648 -0.25 -19.59 15.16
CA LEU A 648 -1.64 -19.93 15.39
C LEU A 648 -2.48 -18.68 15.24
N TYR A 649 -3.48 -18.73 14.42
CA TYR A 649 -4.49 -17.70 14.28
C TYR A 649 -5.86 -18.30 14.53
N GLY A 650 -6.75 -17.56 15.20
CA GLY A 650 -8.14 -17.94 15.36
C GLY A 650 -9.04 -16.71 15.38
N ALA A 651 -10.23 -16.87 14.83
CA ALA A 651 -11.29 -15.87 14.83
C ALA A 651 -12.64 -16.52 15.08
N HIS A 652 -13.46 -15.87 15.90
CA HIS A 652 -14.82 -16.24 16.22
C HIS A 652 -15.73 -15.02 16.10
N THR A 653 -16.79 -15.12 15.31
CA THR A 653 -17.71 -14.01 15.07
C THR A 653 -19.15 -14.45 15.28
N ARG A 654 -19.96 -13.63 15.97
CA ARG A 654 -21.39 -13.81 16.19
C ARG A 654 -22.12 -12.52 15.87
N GLY A 655 -23.12 -12.57 15.00
CA GLY A 655 -23.94 -11.39 14.66
C GLY A 655 -25.41 -11.60 15.04
N SER A 656 -26.08 -10.55 15.47
CA SER A 656 -27.50 -10.61 15.85
C SER A 656 -28.48 -10.56 14.67
N GLY A 657 -28.02 -10.22 13.48
CA GLY A 657 -28.89 -9.99 12.30
C GLY A 657 -28.52 -10.77 11.03
N ILE A 658 -27.31 -11.31 10.96
CA ILE A 658 -26.84 -12.07 9.81
C ILE A 658 -26.69 -13.53 10.24
N SER A 659 -27.35 -14.42 9.54
CA SER A 659 -27.42 -15.85 9.82
C SER A 659 -26.04 -16.50 9.76
N GLY A 660 -25.26 -16.46 10.87
CA GLY A 660 -24.09 -17.32 10.91
C GLY A 660 -23.08 -16.99 11.99
N GLN A 661 -22.82 -18.01 12.79
CA GLN A 661 -21.62 -18.10 13.59
C GLN A 661 -20.45 -18.45 12.66
N TYR A 662 -19.37 -17.68 12.72
CA TYR A 662 -18.13 -17.95 11.99
C TYR A 662 -17.03 -18.28 12.98
N ASP A 663 -16.44 -19.46 12.82
CA ASP A 663 -15.30 -19.91 13.61
C ASP A 663 -14.17 -20.32 12.66
N ARG A 664 -12.98 -19.86 12.92
CA ARG A 664 -11.78 -20.23 12.15
C ARG A 664 -10.59 -20.47 13.07
N THR A 665 -9.84 -21.52 12.80
CA THR A 665 -8.55 -21.80 13.44
C THR A 665 -7.55 -22.23 12.39
N HIS A 666 -6.38 -21.59 12.38
CA HIS A 666 -5.36 -21.74 11.37
C HIS A 666 -3.96 -21.90 12.01
N PRO A 667 -3.52 -23.11 12.35
CA PRO A 667 -2.16 -23.39 12.77
C PRO A 667 -1.23 -23.58 11.55
N TYR A 668 -0.04 -23.01 11.65
CA TYR A 668 1.05 -23.14 10.71
C TYR A 668 2.35 -23.48 11.42
N TYR A 669 3.10 -24.44 10.92
CA TYR A 669 4.38 -24.87 11.47
C TYR A 669 5.41 -24.96 10.36
N TYR A 670 6.65 -24.60 10.65
CA TYR A 670 7.73 -24.74 9.69
C TYR A 670 9.05 -25.12 10.35
N VAL A 671 9.90 -25.78 9.58
CA VAL A 671 11.31 -26.06 9.89
C VAL A 671 12.15 -25.78 8.67
N LYS A 672 13.26 -25.07 8.85
CA LYS A 672 14.24 -24.78 7.81
C LYS A 672 15.63 -25.14 8.26
N ILE A 673 16.35 -25.83 7.42
CA ILE A 673 17.76 -26.17 7.60
C ILE A 673 18.49 -25.65 6.38
N ARG A 674 19.51 -24.82 6.58
CA ARG A 674 20.37 -24.32 5.51
C ARG A 674 21.82 -24.56 5.88
N ARG A 675 22.59 -25.19 4.99
CA ARG A 675 24.00 -25.44 5.19
C ARG A 675 24.81 -24.97 3.99
N ARG A 676 25.79 -24.09 4.24
CA ARG A 676 26.81 -23.77 3.26
C ARG A 676 27.85 -24.94 3.20
N ILE A 677 28.02 -25.51 2.01
CA ILE A 677 28.84 -26.71 1.81
C ILE A 677 30.32 -26.31 1.71
N PHE A 678 30.67 -25.28 0.92
CA PHE A 678 32.00 -24.74 0.71
C PHE A 678 32.01 -23.25 0.40
#